data_8e70c3cad31cd25bf98cfb2743483afa
#
_entry.id   8e70c3cad31cd25bf98cfb2743483afa
#
_cell.length_a   1.000
_cell.length_b   1.000
_cell.length_c   1.000
_cell.angle_alpha   90.00
_cell.angle_beta   90.00
_cell.angle_gamma   90.00
#
_symmetry.space_group_name_H-M   'P 1'
#
loop_
_entity.id
_entity.type
_entity.pdbx_description
1 polymer ?
#
loop_
_entity_poly.entity_id
_entity_poly.type
_entity_poly.pdbx_seq_one_letter_code
_entity_poly.pdbx_strand_id
1 'polypeptide(L)'
;MSFSPVCRALSLSAAPLALAFSSFVAPALAQPQAAPVAEVTTQLPRVAVPSHYAIRMAPDAANLKFSAEAQIDIALSTATNAITLNAADLAISSATIAMGKGKPVSGTIATDAAAQTVTVTFPKSLKPGNYKLAFAYTGVINTQANGLFALDYTDGAGASKRALFTQFEAPDARRFVPSWDEPSYKATFDLSVVVPKGQMAVSNMPIASSVAQKDGTSLVTFGTSPKMSTYLLFLGMGELERMTTKSGPTELGVITGKGNVAKAQLALDAAAQILPYYNDYFGVPFPLPKLDNVAGPGQSQFFSAMENWGAIFTFERALLVDPKSTSEASKRRVYEIVAHETAHQWFGNLVTMAWWDDLWLNEGFASWMATKVTDVMQPEWETLLTRVDGREQAMSLDAYVTTHPVVQHVKTVEEANQAFDAITYEKGEAVITMLENFAGADTWRDGIRAYMKKHAYGNTVTTDLWSAVEAAGAKGLSTIAHDFTSQPGIPLVKVDSAQCVNGTTRLALSQSEFSRDAKEAKDNSPLSWHVPVKAQVLGGAEQSVILQGKATIELQGCGPYVINKGQAGYYRTLYPADNVSALASDFTKLASIDQKGVLADNWQLGLGGYQPMARSLDLVDAVPATASTAILTALPDYLAAAHEMFEGDAPSQQRLLAYASAKLTPILTRIGMDVKEGEGAQTALLRQSLIATLGDMGDAAVVAEAQRRYAALATNPAALDGPMKFVWLRIVARNADQPTWDNMRKMANAAPTALEKSQLFSLLGRAKDEKLATQALNLAMTNEPGKTTSADIISSVADEHSALAVDFALAHLDDYLALIDSSARNRAIGRLGAGSADIAMADKLAAYAEANLSADARKTTDRVIAAVRARAAARTRLKPEVLAWLDGKASAPKAVSARANKTRK
;
A
#
# COMPACT_ATOMS: atom_id res chain seq x y z
N MET A 1 19.76 52.35 -29.89
CA MET A 1 21.02 53.07 -29.86
C MET A 1 22.03 52.11 -29.22
N SER A 2 22.74 51.28 -29.99
CA SER A 2 24.09 51.44 -30.57
C SER A 2 25.09 51.91 -29.50
N PHE A 3 26.19 51.18 -29.18
CA PHE A 3 27.23 50.58 -30.02
C PHE A 3 28.12 49.65 -29.14
N SER A 4 28.53 48.51 -29.66
CA SER A 4 29.87 47.90 -29.51
C SER A 4 30.90 48.74 -30.34
N PRO A 5 32.21 48.47 -30.40
CA PRO A 5 32.97 47.20 -30.24
C PRO A 5 34.51 47.32 -29.89
N VAL A 6 35.19 46.16 -29.87
CA VAL A 6 36.47 45.79 -30.53
C VAL A 6 37.79 45.73 -29.74
N CYS A 7 38.26 44.48 -29.66
CA CYS A 7 39.59 43.89 -29.91
C CYS A 7 40.93 44.66 -29.67
N ARG A 8 41.94 44.06 -29.06
CA ARG A 8 43.07 43.34 -29.70
C ARG A 8 44.10 42.78 -28.68
N ALA A 9 44.62 41.66 -29.07
CA ALA A 9 45.73 40.96 -28.42
C ALA A 9 47.05 41.63 -28.64
N LEU A 10 48.03 41.39 -27.76
CA LEU A 10 49.44 41.31 -28.06
C LEU A 10 50.17 40.46 -26.99
N SER A 11 50.83 39.43 -27.47
CA SER A 11 51.83 38.61 -26.84
C SER A 11 53.12 39.30 -26.59
N LEU A 12 53.84 39.06 -25.47
CA LEU A 12 55.29 39.04 -25.41
C LEU A 12 55.80 38.32 -24.16
N SER A 13 56.68 37.40 -24.37
CA SER A 13 57.44 36.56 -23.49
C SER A 13 58.49 37.33 -22.69
N ALA A 14 58.74 36.91 -21.40
CA ALA A 14 60.08 36.73 -20.80
C ALA A 14 60.04 36.25 -19.38
N ALA A 15 60.94 35.40 -19.02
CA ALA A 15 61.05 34.59 -17.80
C ALA A 15 61.80 35.37 -16.67
N PRO A 16 62.27 34.72 -15.55
CA PRO A 16 61.69 34.92 -14.25
C PRO A 16 62.57 35.65 -13.24
N LEU A 17 61.98 36.31 -12.27
CA LEU A 17 62.68 36.76 -11.03
C LEU A 17 61.94 36.27 -9.85
N ALA A 18 62.56 35.40 -9.05
CA ALA A 18 62.05 34.96 -7.75
C ALA A 18 62.13 36.12 -6.76
N LEU A 19 60.98 36.50 -6.25
CA LEU A 19 60.85 37.32 -5.04
C LEU A 19 59.91 36.59 -4.06
N ALA A 20 60.45 36.23 -2.91
CA ALA A 20 59.75 35.67 -1.82
C ALA A 20 58.76 36.69 -1.23
N PHE A 21 57.45 36.46 -1.39
CA PHE A 21 56.42 37.14 -0.64
C PHE A 21 55.94 36.23 0.47
N SER A 22 56.21 36.61 1.71
CA SER A 22 55.60 36.08 2.92
C SER A 22 54.11 36.42 2.91
N SER A 23 53.27 35.40 2.65
CA SER A 23 51.82 35.50 2.67
C SER A 23 51.33 35.66 4.11
N PHE A 24 50.95 36.83 4.52
CA PHE A 24 50.08 37.02 5.68
C PHE A 24 48.69 36.40 5.34
N VAL A 25 48.41 35.20 5.87
CA VAL A 25 47.09 34.62 5.87
C VAL A 25 46.27 35.38 6.92
N ALA A 26 45.37 36.28 6.49
CA ALA A 26 44.34 36.81 7.35
C ALA A 26 43.46 35.68 7.81
N PRO A 27 43.07 35.58 9.10
CA PRO A 27 42.11 34.59 9.55
C PRO A 27 40.77 34.87 8.86
N ALA A 28 40.27 33.89 8.08
CA ALA A 28 38.91 33.90 7.61
C ALA A 28 37.98 33.99 8.80
N LEU A 29 37.19 35.04 8.90
CA LEU A 29 36.10 35.18 9.87
C LEU A 29 35.16 34.00 9.56
N ALA A 30 35.14 33.00 10.45
CA ALA A 30 34.16 31.93 10.43
C ALA A 30 32.79 32.59 10.45
N GLN A 31 32.01 32.38 9.38
CA GLN A 31 30.59 32.73 9.42
C GLN A 31 29.96 31.97 10.60
N PRO A 32 29.11 32.61 11.42
CA PRO A 32 28.43 31.93 12.50
C PRO A 32 27.64 30.75 11.86
N GLN A 33 28.05 29.54 12.20
CA GLN A 33 27.31 28.34 11.86
C GLN A 33 25.93 28.51 12.49
N ALA A 34 24.86 28.52 11.67
CA ALA A 34 23.50 28.57 12.19
C ALA A 34 23.38 27.45 13.22
N ALA A 35 22.89 27.79 14.40
CA ALA A 35 22.63 26.78 15.42
C ALA A 35 21.76 25.69 14.80
N PRO A 36 22.06 24.38 15.01
CA PRO A 36 21.23 23.31 14.46
C PRO A 36 19.78 23.57 14.95
N VAL A 37 18.87 23.66 14.01
CA VAL A 37 17.43 23.72 14.31
C VAL A 37 17.14 22.49 15.16
N ALA A 38 16.61 22.68 16.36
CA ALA A 38 16.28 21.56 17.24
C ALA A 38 15.31 20.64 16.50
N GLU A 39 15.67 19.37 16.36
CA GLU A 39 14.87 18.37 15.68
C GLU A 39 13.58 18.18 16.46
N VAL A 40 12.42 18.47 15.86
CA VAL A 40 11.11 18.31 16.49
C VAL A 40 10.78 16.83 16.50
N THR A 41 10.77 16.20 17.67
CA THR A 41 10.40 14.79 17.82
C THR A 41 8.91 14.65 18.20
N THR A 42 8.27 13.57 17.74
CA THR A 42 6.90 13.24 18.16
C THR A 42 6.83 12.68 19.58
N GLN A 43 7.93 12.29 20.19
CA GLN A 43 7.96 11.65 21.51
C GLN A 43 7.73 12.64 22.65
N LEU A 44 6.82 12.25 23.56
CA LEU A 44 6.46 13.02 24.73
C LEU A 44 7.36 12.74 25.95
N PRO A 45 7.48 13.71 26.89
CA PRO A 45 8.13 13.46 28.17
C PRO A 45 7.45 12.34 28.97
N ARG A 46 8.23 11.38 29.47
CA ARG A 46 7.74 10.21 30.23
C ARG A 46 7.46 10.50 31.72
N VAL A 47 7.08 11.72 32.06
CA VAL A 47 6.80 12.15 33.44
C VAL A 47 5.41 11.74 33.91
N ALA A 48 4.44 11.78 32.98
CA ALA A 48 3.04 11.41 33.21
C ALA A 48 2.63 10.26 32.30
N VAL A 49 1.88 9.30 32.84
CA VAL A 49 1.39 8.13 32.11
C VAL A 49 -0.13 8.04 32.29
N PRO A 50 -0.93 8.05 31.20
CA PRO A 50 -2.36 7.89 31.27
C PRO A 50 -2.74 6.42 31.58
N SER A 51 -3.88 6.21 32.24
CA SER A 51 -4.45 4.89 32.51
C SER A 51 -5.90 4.76 32.05
N HIS A 52 -6.64 5.88 31.98
CA HIS A 52 -8.04 5.91 31.57
C HIS A 52 -8.41 7.28 31.02
N TYR A 53 -9.24 7.26 29.97
CA TYR A 53 -9.86 8.44 29.37
C TYR A 53 -11.38 8.33 29.46
N ALA A 54 -12.06 9.34 30.02
CA ALA A 54 -13.50 9.51 29.92
C ALA A 54 -13.77 10.71 29.01
N ILE A 55 -14.35 10.47 27.85
CA ILE A 55 -14.56 11.47 26.80
C ILE A 55 -16.05 11.64 26.56
N ARG A 56 -16.52 12.88 26.58
CA ARG A 56 -17.87 13.25 26.17
C ARG A 56 -17.80 14.26 25.04
N MET A 57 -18.43 13.93 23.91
CA MET A 57 -18.38 14.72 22.69
C MET A 57 -19.78 15.07 22.16
N ALA A 58 -19.96 16.30 21.68
CA ALA A 58 -21.14 16.76 21.01
C ALA A 58 -20.75 17.35 19.62
N PRO A 59 -21.06 16.64 18.52
CA PRO A 59 -20.73 17.11 17.17
C PRO A 59 -21.75 18.15 16.70
N ASP A 60 -21.27 19.15 15.99
CA ASP A 60 -22.03 20.07 15.15
C ASP A 60 -21.63 19.81 13.69
N ALA A 61 -22.21 18.78 13.12
CA ALA A 61 -21.87 18.32 11.77
C ALA A 61 -22.21 19.39 10.68
N ALA A 62 -23.16 20.26 10.91
CA ALA A 62 -23.53 21.31 9.98
C ALA A 62 -22.44 22.38 9.85
N ASN A 63 -21.81 22.76 10.98
CA ASN A 63 -20.79 23.77 11.05
C ASN A 63 -19.35 23.17 11.05
N LEU A 64 -19.22 21.85 10.86
CA LEU A 64 -17.95 21.13 10.87
C LEU A 64 -17.10 21.40 12.13
N LYS A 65 -17.75 21.37 13.30
CA LYS A 65 -17.14 21.57 14.61
C LYS A 65 -17.67 20.57 15.62
N PHE A 66 -16.94 20.39 16.70
CA PHE A 66 -17.44 19.66 17.86
C PHE A 66 -17.00 20.34 19.17
N SER A 67 -17.76 20.14 20.23
CA SER A 67 -17.36 20.45 21.60
C SER A 67 -17.15 19.16 22.37
N ALA A 68 -16.18 19.18 23.28
CA ALA A 68 -15.89 17.99 24.07
C ALA A 68 -15.32 18.32 25.46
N GLU A 69 -15.52 17.36 26.35
CA GLU A 69 -14.89 17.30 27.67
C GLU A 69 -14.12 15.98 27.76
N ALA A 70 -12.90 16.02 28.29
CA ALA A 70 -12.11 14.84 28.56
C ALA A 70 -11.60 14.85 29.98
N GLN A 71 -11.71 13.72 30.70
CA GLN A 71 -11.07 13.49 31.97
C GLN A 71 -10.12 12.32 31.84
N ILE A 72 -8.84 12.54 32.19
CA ILE A 72 -7.77 11.57 32.00
C ILE A 72 -7.19 11.24 33.37
N ASP A 73 -7.23 9.96 33.75
CA ASP A 73 -6.56 9.45 34.93
C ASP A 73 -5.09 9.22 34.59
N ILE A 74 -4.19 9.90 35.31
CA ILE A 74 -2.74 9.88 35.08
C ILE A 74 -1.98 9.51 36.33
N ALA A 75 -0.83 8.88 36.15
CA ALA A 75 0.19 8.67 37.19
C ALA A 75 1.42 9.53 36.91
N LEU A 76 1.83 10.36 37.86
CA LEU A 76 3.08 11.11 37.82
C LEU A 76 4.20 10.30 38.49
N SER A 77 5.31 10.12 37.78
CA SER A 77 6.50 9.39 38.28
C SER A 77 7.46 10.29 39.08
N THR A 78 7.52 11.55 38.73
CA THR A 78 8.40 12.57 39.33
C THR A 78 7.63 13.86 39.63
N ALA A 79 8.16 14.68 40.55
CA ALA A 79 7.54 15.98 40.85
C ALA A 79 7.70 16.94 39.67
N THR A 80 6.57 17.55 39.23
CA THR A 80 6.55 18.52 38.13
C THR A 80 5.45 19.54 38.34
N ASN A 81 5.60 20.74 37.77
CA ASN A 81 4.50 21.70 37.66
C ASN A 81 3.95 21.82 36.26
N ALA A 82 4.50 21.06 35.28
CA ALA A 82 4.08 21.10 33.89
C ALA A 82 3.81 19.67 33.35
N ILE A 83 2.73 19.53 32.59
CA ILE A 83 2.36 18.30 31.92
C ILE A 83 2.22 18.62 30.42
N THR A 84 3.00 17.96 29.60
CA THR A 84 2.94 18.07 28.14
C THR A 84 2.31 16.82 27.54
N LEU A 85 1.35 17.01 26.60
CA LEU A 85 0.69 15.95 25.86
C LEU A 85 0.40 16.45 24.44
N ASN A 86 0.01 15.55 23.51
CA ASN A 86 -0.32 15.91 22.14
C ASN A 86 -1.69 16.59 22.06
N ALA A 87 -1.77 17.62 21.22
CA ALA A 87 -3.01 18.28 20.81
C ALA A 87 -2.76 19.04 19.50
N ALA A 88 -3.63 18.85 18.51
CA ALA A 88 -3.59 19.55 17.23
C ALA A 88 -5.02 19.96 16.85
N ASP A 89 -5.19 21.16 16.28
CA ASP A 89 -6.48 21.70 15.82
C ASP A 89 -7.57 21.75 16.91
N LEU A 90 -7.18 21.78 18.18
CA LEU A 90 -8.07 21.88 19.32
C LEU A 90 -7.95 23.27 19.99
N ALA A 91 -9.09 23.93 20.22
CA ALA A 91 -9.16 25.15 21.02
C ALA A 91 -9.52 24.78 22.46
N ILE A 92 -8.51 24.64 23.34
CA ILE A 92 -8.66 24.23 24.72
C ILE A 92 -9.02 25.46 25.58
N SER A 93 -10.25 25.45 26.13
CA SER A 93 -10.76 26.57 26.94
C SER A 93 -10.44 26.44 28.43
N SER A 94 -10.25 25.24 28.95
CA SER A 94 -9.84 25.00 30.32
C SER A 94 -9.05 23.73 30.50
N ALA A 95 -8.11 23.74 31.44
CA ALA A 95 -7.37 22.57 31.91
C ALA A 95 -7.29 22.63 33.43
N THR A 96 -7.69 21.56 34.13
CA THR A 96 -7.65 21.46 35.57
C THR A 96 -7.08 20.12 36.02
N ILE A 97 -6.46 20.08 37.20
CA ILE A 97 -5.94 18.84 37.78
C ILE A 97 -6.42 18.68 39.24
N ALA A 98 -6.75 17.45 39.60
CA ALA A 98 -7.15 17.12 40.98
C ALA A 98 -6.48 15.82 41.45
N MET A 99 -6.08 15.74 42.72
CA MET A 99 -5.64 14.51 43.35
C MET A 99 -6.82 13.90 44.14
N GLY A 100 -7.25 12.67 43.81
CA GLY A 100 -8.37 11.99 44.48
C GLY A 100 -9.66 12.82 44.43
N LYS A 101 -10.25 13.10 45.61
CA LYS A 101 -11.43 13.95 45.80
C LYS A 101 -11.07 15.43 46.09
N GLY A 102 -9.81 15.83 45.87
CA GLY A 102 -9.34 17.20 46.08
C GLY A 102 -10.04 18.21 45.16
N LYS A 103 -9.98 19.49 45.51
CA LYS A 103 -10.50 20.57 44.65
C LYS A 103 -9.63 20.65 43.37
N PRO A 104 -10.24 20.78 42.20
CA PRO A 104 -9.50 21.00 40.95
C PRO A 104 -8.67 22.30 41.00
N VAL A 105 -7.44 22.24 40.50
CA VAL A 105 -6.54 23.38 40.34
C VAL A 105 -6.41 23.67 38.86
N SER A 106 -6.66 24.91 38.45
CA SER A 106 -6.52 25.37 37.09
C SER A 106 -5.06 25.51 36.69
N GLY A 107 -4.72 25.10 35.48
CA GLY A 107 -3.42 25.28 34.85
C GLY A 107 -3.45 26.36 33.78
N THR A 108 -2.27 26.93 33.50
CA THR A 108 -2.04 27.82 32.34
C THR A 108 -1.73 26.94 31.14
N ILE A 109 -2.41 27.19 30.01
CA ILE A 109 -2.34 26.41 28.79
C ILE A 109 -1.39 27.11 27.79
N ALA A 110 -0.41 26.40 27.26
CA ALA A 110 0.45 26.83 26.17
C ALA A 110 0.44 25.75 25.06
N THR A 111 0.13 26.14 23.83
CA THR A 111 0.11 25.26 22.67
C THR A 111 1.33 25.50 21.80
N ASP A 112 1.90 24.43 21.27
CA ASP A 112 2.93 24.44 20.22
C ASP A 112 2.38 23.73 18.99
N ALA A 113 2.03 24.52 17.98
CA ALA A 113 1.43 23.98 16.74
C ALA A 113 2.43 23.18 15.91
N ALA A 114 3.72 23.51 15.95
CA ALA A 114 4.75 22.80 15.20
C ALA A 114 5.03 21.42 15.80
N ALA A 115 5.11 21.35 17.15
CA ALA A 115 5.26 20.07 17.86
C ALA A 115 3.92 19.32 18.04
N GLN A 116 2.79 19.93 17.68
CA GLN A 116 1.44 19.38 17.91
C GLN A 116 1.23 19.00 19.39
N THR A 117 1.63 19.88 20.31
CA THR A 117 1.55 19.63 21.74
C THR A 117 0.83 20.75 22.49
N VAL A 118 0.35 20.40 23.66
CA VAL A 118 -0.12 21.34 24.68
C VAL A 118 0.64 21.10 25.99
N THR A 119 1.13 22.14 26.60
CA THR A 119 1.72 22.13 27.96
C THR A 119 0.80 22.86 28.93
N VAL A 120 0.40 22.15 29.99
CA VAL A 120 -0.40 22.71 31.09
C VAL A 120 0.52 22.93 32.28
N THR A 121 0.70 24.20 32.68
CA THR A 121 1.54 24.58 33.81
C THR A 121 0.68 24.95 35.03
N PHE A 122 0.89 24.29 36.13
CA PHE A 122 0.16 24.48 37.40
C PHE A 122 0.92 25.43 38.34
N PRO A 123 0.20 26.19 39.19
CA PRO A 123 0.83 27.19 40.09
C PRO A 123 1.79 26.58 41.10
N LYS A 124 1.67 25.29 41.41
CA LYS A 124 2.52 24.58 42.36
C LYS A 124 3.01 23.27 41.77
N SER A 125 4.21 22.84 42.17
CA SER A 125 4.72 21.53 41.82
C SER A 125 3.80 20.42 42.35
N LEU A 126 3.39 19.51 41.46
CA LEU A 126 2.63 18.31 41.75
C LEU A 126 3.61 17.22 42.22
N LYS A 127 3.26 16.52 43.30
CA LYS A 127 4.08 15.41 43.78
C LYS A 127 3.84 14.16 42.96
N PRO A 128 4.75 13.15 42.94
CA PRO A 128 4.45 11.84 42.40
C PRO A 128 3.13 11.26 42.97
N GLY A 129 2.31 10.64 42.10
CA GLY A 129 1.00 10.10 42.51
C GLY A 129 -0.04 10.14 41.39
N ASN A 130 -1.26 9.71 41.70
CA ASN A 130 -2.36 9.60 40.76
C ASN A 130 -3.21 10.87 40.75
N TYR A 131 -3.51 11.37 39.56
CA TYR A 131 -4.28 12.60 39.37
C TYR A 131 -5.36 12.38 38.30
N LYS A 132 -6.37 13.25 38.32
CA LYS A 132 -7.36 13.44 37.28
C LYS A 132 -7.08 14.78 36.58
N LEU A 133 -6.68 14.71 35.30
CA LEU A 133 -6.46 15.88 34.43
C LEU A 133 -7.72 16.04 33.56
N ALA A 134 -8.37 17.19 33.59
CA ALA A 134 -9.62 17.45 32.90
C ALA A 134 -9.49 18.63 31.95
N PHE A 135 -10.06 18.48 30.74
CA PHE A 135 -10.09 19.48 29.69
C PHE A 135 -11.53 19.78 29.25
N ALA A 136 -11.78 21.04 28.87
CA ALA A 136 -12.91 21.43 28.04
C ALA A 136 -12.36 22.11 26.79
N TYR A 137 -12.85 21.71 25.62
CA TYR A 137 -12.29 22.15 24.34
C TYR A 137 -13.31 22.05 23.18
N THR A 138 -12.96 22.69 22.05
CA THR A 138 -13.64 22.52 20.79
C THR A 138 -12.64 22.10 19.73
N GLY A 139 -13.10 21.39 18.71
CA GLY A 139 -12.27 20.95 17.59
C GLY A 139 -13.00 21.07 16.25
N VAL A 140 -12.30 20.72 15.19
CA VAL A 140 -12.77 20.77 13.80
C VAL A 140 -13.20 19.39 13.37
N ILE A 141 -14.32 19.30 12.63
CA ILE A 141 -14.70 18.11 11.85
C ILE A 141 -14.11 18.30 10.46
N ASN A 142 -13.14 17.47 10.10
CA ASN A 142 -12.45 17.55 8.81
C ASN A 142 -13.34 17.10 7.65
N THR A 143 -12.94 17.42 6.44
CA THR A 143 -13.59 16.95 5.19
C THR A 143 -12.75 15.94 4.42
N GLN A 144 -11.58 15.60 4.93
CA GLN A 144 -10.72 14.50 4.56
C GLN A 144 -10.59 13.53 5.74
N ALA A 145 -10.18 12.30 5.46
CA ALA A 145 -10.18 11.21 6.44
C ALA A 145 -9.00 11.28 7.43
N ASN A 146 -9.02 12.29 8.31
CA ASN A 146 -8.06 12.45 9.42
C ASN A 146 -8.73 13.10 10.64
N GLY A 147 -8.40 12.64 11.84
CA GLY A 147 -9.08 13.05 13.06
C GLY A 147 -10.57 12.66 13.04
N LEU A 148 -11.47 13.54 13.49
CA LEU A 148 -12.91 13.41 13.26
C LEU A 148 -13.24 14.05 11.92
N PHE A 149 -13.90 13.34 11.02
CA PHE A 149 -14.18 13.80 9.68
C PHE A 149 -15.61 13.49 9.20
N ALA A 150 -16.09 14.27 8.25
CA ALA A 150 -17.39 14.14 7.62
C ALA A 150 -17.26 13.59 6.19
N LEU A 151 -18.12 12.62 5.86
CA LEU A 151 -18.33 12.13 4.49
C LEU A 151 -19.73 12.48 4.04
N ASP A 152 -19.82 13.28 2.98
CA ASP A 152 -21.07 13.64 2.33
C ASP A 152 -21.35 12.65 1.19
N TYR A 153 -22.57 12.15 1.14
CA TYR A 153 -23.00 11.18 0.12
C TYR A 153 -24.47 11.39 -0.26
N THR A 154 -24.86 10.80 -1.38
CA THR A 154 -26.25 10.78 -1.82
C THR A 154 -26.83 9.40 -1.54
N ASP A 155 -27.96 9.34 -0.84
CA ASP A 155 -28.65 8.07 -0.59
C ASP A 155 -29.40 7.57 -1.85
N GLY A 156 -29.94 6.34 -1.78
CA GLY A 156 -30.66 5.73 -2.92
C GLY A 156 -31.94 6.45 -3.35
N ALA A 157 -32.41 7.43 -2.55
CA ALA A 157 -33.53 8.30 -2.89
C ALA A 157 -33.10 9.66 -3.48
N GLY A 158 -31.79 9.89 -3.65
CA GLY A 158 -31.24 11.14 -4.18
C GLY A 158 -31.07 12.26 -3.12
N ALA A 159 -31.27 11.96 -1.83
CA ALA A 159 -31.10 12.96 -0.77
C ALA A 159 -29.63 13.04 -0.32
N SER A 160 -29.15 14.28 -0.14
CA SER A 160 -27.81 14.52 0.43
C SER A 160 -27.79 14.14 1.91
N LYS A 161 -26.81 13.36 2.31
CA LYS A 161 -26.58 12.86 3.66
C LYS A 161 -25.15 13.14 4.10
N ARG A 162 -24.93 13.17 5.41
CA ARG A 162 -23.62 13.29 6.04
C ARG A 162 -23.47 12.25 7.13
N ALA A 163 -22.34 11.53 7.10
CA ALA A 163 -21.89 10.67 8.18
C ALA A 163 -20.57 11.18 8.74
N LEU A 164 -20.31 10.90 10.01
CA LEU A 164 -19.06 11.24 10.69
C LEU A 164 -18.32 9.97 11.07
N PHE A 165 -17.01 9.99 10.91
CA PHE A 165 -16.12 8.90 11.29
C PHE A 165 -14.83 9.45 11.88
N THR A 166 -14.07 8.60 12.58
CA THR A 166 -12.73 8.94 13.04
C THR A 166 -11.68 8.12 12.31
N GLN A 167 -10.52 8.75 12.05
CA GLN A 167 -9.29 8.10 11.59
C GLN A 167 -8.11 8.70 12.37
N PHE A 168 -7.38 7.85 13.11
CA PHE A 168 -6.35 8.32 14.03
C PHE A 168 -4.95 7.76 13.75
N GLU A 169 -4.80 6.86 12.84
CA GLU A 169 -3.50 6.40 12.39
C GLU A 169 -2.98 7.24 11.20
N ALA A 170 -1.72 7.68 11.17
CA ALA A 170 -0.73 7.46 12.22
C ALA A 170 -1.06 8.27 13.50
N PRO A 171 -0.44 9.38 13.93
CA PRO A 171 -0.79 10.02 15.21
C PRO A 171 -1.82 11.16 15.03
N ASP A 172 -3.11 10.86 14.81
CA ASP A 172 -4.18 11.86 14.62
C ASP A 172 -5.29 11.84 15.73
N ALA A 173 -5.18 10.98 16.76
CA ALA A 173 -6.07 11.04 17.93
C ALA A 173 -5.94 12.39 18.66
N ARG A 174 -4.81 13.03 18.58
CA ARG A 174 -4.52 14.40 19.09
C ARG A 174 -5.40 15.50 18.49
N ARG A 175 -6.07 15.23 17.35
CA ARG A 175 -7.05 16.15 16.72
C ARG A 175 -8.46 15.96 17.25
N PHE A 176 -8.68 14.89 18.03
CA PHE A 176 -9.96 14.55 18.63
C PHE A 176 -9.97 14.77 20.14
N VAL A 177 -8.88 14.44 20.81
CA VAL A 177 -8.74 14.56 22.27
C VAL A 177 -7.29 14.91 22.63
N PRO A 178 -7.04 15.86 23.58
CA PRO A 178 -5.72 16.02 24.15
C PRO A 178 -5.28 14.71 24.80
N SER A 179 -4.14 14.13 24.35
CA SER A 179 -3.79 12.74 24.69
C SER A 179 -2.28 12.48 24.62
N TRP A 180 -1.84 11.38 25.20
CA TRP A 180 -0.55 10.76 24.92
C TRP A 180 -0.71 9.91 23.67
N ASP A 181 -0.58 10.56 22.51
CA ASP A 181 -0.86 9.98 21.21
C ASP A 181 0.37 9.25 20.62
N GLU A 182 0.85 8.29 21.39
CA GLU A 182 1.94 7.38 21.04
C GLU A 182 1.50 5.94 21.29
N PRO A 183 1.91 4.97 20.45
CA PRO A 183 1.45 3.57 20.58
C PRO A 183 1.70 2.93 21.94
N SER A 184 2.78 3.34 22.62
CA SER A 184 3.18 2.78 23.92
C SER A 184 2.35 3.27 25.11
N TYR A 185 1.53 4.33 24.94
CA TYR A 185 0.67 4.82 26.03
C TYR A 185 -0.73 4.20 25.97
N LYS A 186 -0.82 2.91 26.24
CA LYS A 186 -2.12 2.22 26.29
C LYS A 186 -2.92 2.60 27.53
N ALA A 187 -4.22 2.89 27.34
CA ALA A 187 -5.19 3.20 28.40
C ALA A 187 -6.56 2.58 28.07
N THR A 188 -7.48 2.62 29.01
CA THR A 188 -8.90 2.29 28.76
C THR A 188 -9.67 3.56 28.38
N PHE A 189 -10.76 3.43 27.64
CA PHE A 189 -11.56 4.54 27.15
C PHE A 189 -13.05 4.34 27.44
N ASP A 190 -13.69 5.36 28.04
CA ASP A 190 -15.11 5.57 28.05
C ASP A 190 -15.46 6.66 27.06
N LEU A 191 -16.29 6.34 26.07
CA LEU A 191 -16.74 7.31 25.08
C LEU A 191 -18.26 7.52 25.20
N SER A 192 -18.66 8.80 25.28
CA SER A 192 -20.05 9.21 25.21
C SER A 192 -20.24 10.24 24.10
N VAL A 193 -21.28 10.10 23.31
CA VAL A 193 -21.52 11.02 22.16
C VAL A 193 -22.99 11.45 22.12
N VAL A 194 -23.22 12.72 21.80
CA VAL A 194 -24.55 13.27 21.54
C VAL A 194 -24.95 12.93 20.10
N VAL A 195 -26.01 12.13 19.94
CA VAL A 195 -26.44 11.58 18.65
C VAL A 195 -27.76 12.21 18.25
N PRO A 196 -27.87 12.81 17.05
CA PRO A 196 -29.13 13.33 16.52
C PRO A 196 -30.19 12.25 16.38
N LYS A 197 -31.46 12.64 16.44
CA LYS A 197 -32.58 11.73 16.23
C LYS A 197 -32.51 11.04 14.86
N GLY A 198 -32.68 9.73 14.85
CA GLY A 198 -32.71 8.92 13.61
C GLY A 198 -31.33 8.51 13.10
N GLN A 199 -30.24 8.90 13.79
CA GLN A 199 -28.89 8.45 13.51
C GLN A 199 -28.48 7.32 14.44
N MET A 200 -27.58 6.48 13.97
CA MET A 200 -26.85 5.44 14.73
C MET A 200 -25.48 5.96 15.08
N ALA A 201 -24.98 5.60 16.25
CA ALA A 201 -23.56 5.72 16.59
C ALA A 201 -22.95 4.34 16.86
N VAL A 202 -21.71 4.15 16.45
CA VAL A 202 -20.91 2.94 16.65
C VAL A 202 -19.51 3.31 17.13
N SER A 203 -18.95 2.49 18.02
CA SER A 203 -17.60 2.63 18.55
C SER A 203 -16.99 1.24 18.80
N ASN A 204 -15.79 1.20 19.41
CA ASN A 204 -15.05 -0.02 19.75
C ASN A 204 -15.90 -1.05 20.53
N MET A 205 -16.69 -0.60 21.50
CA MET A 205 -17.49 -1.43 22.39
C MET A 205 -18.99 -1.30 22.09
N PRO A 206 -19.83 -2.26 22.54
CA PRO A 206 -21.28 -2.13 22.47
C PRO A 206 -21.79 -0.90 23.23
N ILE A 207 -22.98 -0.43 22.87
CA ILE A 207 -23.68 0.61 23.60
C ILE A 207 -24.05 0.08 24.99
N ALA A 208 -23.57 0.76 26.03
CA ALA A 208 -23.90 0.49 27.43
C ALA A 208 -25.18 1.21 27.85
N SER A 209 -25.41 2.44 27.36
CA SER A 209 -26.63 3.19 27.66
C SER A 209 -26.96 4.19 26.56
N SER A 210 -28.24 4.53 26.39
CA SER A 210 -28.71 5.61 25.52
C SER A 210 -29.81 6.39 26.25
N VAL A 211 -29.54 7.67 26.53
CA VAL A 211 -30.43 8.54 27.30
C VAL A 211 -30.92 9.68 26.44
N ALA A 212 -32.22 9.70 26.17
CA ALA A 212 -32.88 10.77 25.41
C ALA A 212 -32.71 12.13 26.13
N GLN A 213 -32.41 13.18 25.35
CA GLN A 213 -32.26 14.54 25.83
C GLN A 213 -33.47 15.41 25.47
N LYS A 214 -33.62 16.54 26.14
CA LYS A 214 -34.77 17.44 25.95
C LYS A 214 -34.85 18.08 24.56
N ASP A 215 -33.71 18.19 23.89
CA ASP A 215 -33.56 18.76 22.53
C ASP A 215 -33.83 17.74 21.41
N GLY A 216 -34.22 16.50 21.79
CA GLY A 216 -34.53 15.42 20.84
C GLY A 216 -33.31 14.60 20.42
N THR A 217 -32.11 14.91 20.90
CA THR A 217 -30.92 14.07 20.76
C THR A 217 -30.89 12.96 21.80
N SER A 218 -29.92 12.07 21.71
CA SER A 218 -29.65 11.06 22.71
C SER A 218 -28.16 11.10 23.12
N LEU A 219 -27.89 11.03 24.40
CA LEU A 219 -26.53 10.75 24.88
C LEU A 219 -26.31 9.24 24.86
N VAL A 220 -25.50 8.76 23.94
CA VAL A 220 -25.10 7.38 23.80
C VAL A 220 -23.75 7.19 24.48
N THR A 221 -23.67 6.24 25.42
CA THR A 221 -22.43 5.86 26.12
C THR A 221 -22.10 4.42 25.76
N PHE A 222 -20.86 4.18 25.34
CA PHE A 222 -20.33 2.87 25.02
C PHE A 222 -19.72 2.21 26.26
N GLY A 223 -19.55 0.89 26.23
CA GLY A 223 -18.82 0.17 27.28
C GLY A 223 -17.35 0.58 27.33
N THR A 224 -16.73 0.45 28.49
CA THR A 224 -15.29 0.71 28.66
C THR A 224 -14.47 -0.22 27.77
N SER A 225 -13.53 0.35 27.01
CA SER A 225 -12.62 -0.44 26.19
C SER A 225 -11.62 -1.23 27.03
N PRO A 226 -11.07 -2.33 26.53
CA PRO A 226 -9.81 -2.84 27.07
C PRO A 226 -8.68 -1.79 26.95
N LYS A 227 -7.54 -2.09 27.58
CA LYS A 227 -6.35 -1.25 27.51
C LYS A 227 -5.78 -1.28 26.08
N MET A 228 -5.83 -0.15 25.37
CA MET A 228 -5.41 0.00 23.97
C MET A 228 -4.72 1.33 23.71
N SER A 229 -4.02 1.43 22.58
CA SER A 229 -3.41 2.67 22.08
C SER A 229 -4.48 3.65 21.58
N THR A 230 -4.17 4.96 21.61
CA THR A 230 -5.10 6.02 21.20
C THR A 230 -5.56 5.90 19.75
N TYR A 231 -4.67 5.48 18.84
CA TYR A 231 -4.97 5.39 17.41
C TYR A 231 -6.09 4.38 17.07
N LEU A 232 -6.39 3.45 17.98
CA LEU A 232 -7.43 2.44 17.84
C LEU A 232 -8.83 2.91 18.27
N LEU A 233 -8.95 4.09 18.89
CA LEU A 233 -10.24 4.64 19.31
C LEU A 233 -11.08 5.02 18.10
N PHE A 234 -12.33 4.59 18.07
CA PHE A 234 -13.22 4.78 16.94
C PHE A 234 -14.56 5.40 17.32
N LEU A 235 -15.07 6.25 16.45
CA LEU A 235 -16.45 6.72 16.43
C LEU A 235 -16.95 6.76 14.98
N GLY A 236 -18.08 6.10 14.72
CA GLY A 236 -18.86 6.26 13.49
C GLY A 236 -20.27 6.74 13.84
N MET A 237 -20.84 7.66 13.03
CA MET A 237 -22.19 8.17 13.27
C MET A 237 -22.86 8.64 11.98
N GLY A 238 -24.16 8.32 11.81
CA GLY A 238 -24.92 8.72 10.64
C GLY A 238 -26.25 7.98 10.51
N GLU A 239 -26.92 8.14 9.38
CA GLU A 239 -28.05 7.29 8.99
C GLU A 239 -27.54 5.94 8.49
N LEU A 240 -27.20 5.06 9.43
CA LEU A 240 -26.57 3.76 9.20
C LEU A 240 -27.53 2.61 9.47
N GLU A 241 -27.24 1.44 8.93
CA GLU A 241 -27.94 0.17 9.21
C GLU A 241 -26.90 -0.94 9.40
N ARG A 242 -27.28 -1.98 10.14
CA ARG A 242 -26.36 -3.06 10.55
C ARG A 242 -26.98 -4.43 10.28
N MET A 243 -26.22 -5.33 9.63
CA MET A 243 -26.52 -6.76 9.60
C MET A 243 -25.54 -7.51 10.47
N THR A 244 -25.97 -8.62 11.05
CA THR A 244 -25.18 -9.35 12.06
C THR A 244 -25.23 -10.85 11.89
N THR A 245 -24.18 -11.51 12.38
CA THR A 245 -24.10 -12.93 12.62
C THR A 245 -23.31 -13.19 13.93
N LYS A 246 -23.02 -14.43 14.27
CA LYS A 246 -22.24 -14.78 15.47
C LYS A 246 -21.11 -15.72 15.13
N SER A 247 -20.00 -15.54 15.84
CA SER A 247 -18.88 -16.46 15.87
C SER A 247 -18.53 -16.77 17.33
N GLY A 248 -18.98 -17.91 17.84
CA GLY A 248 -18.90 -18.23 19.26
C GLY A 248 -19.57 -17.17 20.13
N PRO A 249 -18.87 -16.59 21.12
CA PRO A 249 -19.40 -15.54 21.99
C PRO A 249 -19.41 -14.14 21.32
N THR A 250 -18.71 -13.97 20.20
CA THR A 250 -18.53 -12.67 19.53
C THR A 250 -19.67 -12.41 18.53
N GLU A 251 -20.32 -11.26 18.64
CA GLU A 251 -21.24 -10.78 17.62
C GLU A 251 -20.45 -10.11 16.48
N LEU A 252 -20.65 -10.59 15.26
CA LEU A 252 -20.07 -10.01 14.06
C LEU A 252 -21.08 -9.11 13.37
N GLY A 253 -20.67 -7.93 12.94
CA GLY A 253 -21.53 -7.00 12.22
C GLY A 253 -20.87 -6.42 10.98
N VAL A 254 -21.72 -6.03 10.01
CA VAL A 254 -21.32 -5.08 8.98
C VAL A 254 -22.29 -3.92 9.03
N ILE A 255 -21.75 -2.69 9.07
CA ILE A 255 -22.53 -1.46 9.17
C ILE A 255 -22.30 -0.65 7.89
N THR A 256 -23.38 -0.20 7.27
CA THR A 256 -23.33 0.58 6.02
C THR A 256 -24.21 1.80 6.10
N GLY A 257 -24.06 2.73 5.16
CA GLY A 257 -25.10 3.71 4.89
C GLY A 257 -26.43 3.02 4.57
N LYS A 258 -27.54 3.59 5.06
CA LYS A 258 -28.87 3.01 4.92
C LYS A 258 -29.23 2.71 3.46
N GLY A 259 -29.69 1.49 3.18
CA GLY A 259 -30.04 0.96 1.86
C GLY A 259 -28.94 0.15 1.17
N ASN A 260 -27.75 0.02 1.78
CA ASN A 260 -26.61 -0.70 1.21
C ASN A 260 -26.28 -2.03 1.91
N VAL A 261 -26.92 -2.38 3.02
CA VAL A 261 -26.54 -3.51 3.84
C VAL A 261 -26.57 -4.85 3.10
N ALA A 262 -27.44 -5.03 2.11
CA ALA A 262 -27.49 -6.26 1.30
C ALA A 262 -26.20 -6.49 0.49
N LYS A 263 -25.39 -5.45 0.23
CA LYS A 263 -24.10 -5.54 -0.46
C LYS A 263 -22.95 -5.98 0.45
N ALA A 264 -23.20 -6.08 1.76
CA ALA A 264 -22.20 -6.40 2.78
C ALA A 264 -22.08 -7.91 3.06
N GLN A 265 -22.87 -8.77 2.41
CA GLN A 265 -22.95 -10.21 2.74
C GLN A 265 -21.59 -10.90 2.65
N LEU A 266 -20.81 -10.64 1.58
CA LEU A 266 -19.47 -11.24 1.42
C LEU A 266 -18.54 -10.89 2.60
N ALA A 267 -18.55 -9.64 3.05
CA ALA A 267 -17.70 -9.19 4.16
C ALA A 267 -18.13 -9.85 5.49
N LEU A 268 -19.44 -10.00 5.71
CA LEU A 268 -19.95 -10.67 6.91
C LEU A 268 -19.60 -12.16 6.93
N ASP A 269 -19.75 -12.84 5.79
CA ASP A 269 -19.42 -14.27 5.64
C ASP A 269 -17.90 -14.49 5.79
N ALA A 270 -17.08 -13.59 5.23
CA ALA A 270 -15.64 -13.62 5.40
C ALA A 270 -15.25 -13.50 6.88
N ALA A 271 -15.78 -12.50 7.60
CA ALA A 271 -15.51 -12.31 9.02
C ALA A 271 -15.90 -13.54 9.85
N ALA A 272 -17.04 -14.19 9.50
CA ALA A 272 -17.52 -15.40 10.19
C ALA A 272 -16.61 -16.62 9.97
N GLN A 273 -15.95 -16.71 8.82
CA GLN A 273 -14.97 -17.76 8.51
C GLN A 273 -13.60 -17.48 9.14
N ILE A 274 -13.15 -16.23 9.09
CA ILE A 274 -11.79 -15.82 9.46
C ILE A 274 -11.60 -15.81 10.99
N LEU A 275 -12.54 -15.25 11.75
CA LEU A 275 -12.38 -15.06 13.20
C LEU A 275 -12.13 -16.38 13.97
N PRO A 276 -12.83 -17.50 13.71
CA PRO A 276 -12.54 -18.78 14.36
C PRO A 276 -11.15 -19.31 14.03
N TYR A 277 -10.70 -19.15 12.78
CA TYR A 277 -9.37 -19.56 12.36
C TYR A 277 -8.28 -18.80 13.11
N TYR A 278 -8.42 -17.46 13.26
CA TYR A 278 -7.45 -16.66 14.00
C TYR A 278 -7.46 -16.95 15.50
N ASN A 279 -8.63 -17.17 16.09
CA ASN A 279 -8.74 -17.62 17.49
C ASN A 279 -7.92 -18.89 17.75
N ASP A 280 -8.02 -19.87 16.84
CA ASP A 280 -7.24 -21.10 16.94
C ASP A 280 -5.77 -20.86 16.65
N TYR A 281 -5.44 -20.17 15.56
CA TYR A 281 -4.05 -19.97 15.14
C TYR A 281 -3.21 -19.27 16.21
N PHE A 282 -3.73 -18.16 16.79
CA PHE A 282 -3.02 -17.36 17.79
C PHE A 282 -3.09 -17.98 19.21
N GLY A 283 -4.02 -18.91 19.45
CA GLY A 283 -4.20 -19.54 20.77
C GLY A 283 -4.64 -18.58 21.87
N VAL A 284 -5.08 -17.37 21.51
CA VAL A 284 -5.68 -16.35 22.37
C VAL A 284 -6.98 -15.91 21.71
N PRO A 285 -8.15 -16.17 22.32
CA PRO A 285 -9.43 -15.77 21.76
C PRO A 285 -9.56 -14.26 21.60
N PHE A 286 -10.27 -13.81 20.57
CA PHE A 286 -10.65 -12.42 20.40
C PHE A 286 -11.36 -11.89 21.67
N PRO A 287 -10.88 -10.78 22.26
CA PRO A 287 -11.29 -10.44 23.63
C PRO A 287 -12.54 -9.57 23.71
N LEU A 288 -13.07 -9.04 22.58
CA LEU A 288 -14.22 -8.14 22.62
C LEU A 288 -15.52 -8.88 22.32
N PRO A 289 -16.66 -8.39 22.85
CA PRO A 289 -17.97 -9.02 22.65
C PRO A 289 -18.54 -8.85 21.23
N LYS A 290 -17.98 -7.91 20.45
CA LYS A 290 -18.37 -7.67 19.07
C LYS A 290 -17.17 -7.33 18.20
N LEU A 291 -17.34 -7.56 16.87
CA LEU A 291 -16.46 -7.07 15.82
C LEU A 291 -17.33 -6.59 14.66
N ASP A 292 -17.32 -5.28 14.40
CA ASP A 292 -18.03 -4.66 13.30
C ASP A 292 -17.05 -4.25 12.19
N ASN A 293 -17.45 -4.45 10.94
CA ASN A 293 -16.87 -3.80 9.76
C ASN A 293 -17.76 -2.63 9.37
N VAL A 294 -17.26 -1.41 9.37
CA VAL A 294 -18.02 -0.18 9.17
C VAL A 294 -17.67 0.41 7.81
N ALA A 295 -18.64 0.43 6.89
CA ALA A 295 -18.46 0.96 5.54
C ALA A 295 -18.65 2.48 5.52
N GLY A 296 -17.61 3.22 5.15
CA GLY A 296 -17.68 4.67 4.90
C GLY A 296 -17.86 4.98 3.42
N PRO A 297 -18.77 5.91 3.04
CA PRO A 297 -18.90 6.35 1.65
C PRO A 297 -17.65 7.13 1.22
N GLY A 298 -17.34 7.11 -0.10
CA GLY A 298 -16.17 7.82 -0.64
C GLY A 298 -14.89 7.01 -0.59
N GLN A 299 -13.76 7.68 -0.42
CA GLN A 299 -12.42 7.08 -0.42
C GLN A 299 -11.37 8.02 0.17
N SER A 300 -10.17 7.51 0.49
CA SER A 300 -9.00 8.24 0.91
C SER A 300 -7.83 7.98 -0.04
N GLN A 301 -6.91 8.93 -0.17
CA GLN A 301 -5.63 8.76 -0.87
C GLN A 301 -4.56 8.16 0.03
N PHE A 302 -4.86 8.00 1.31
CA PHE A 302 -3.93 7.48 2.31
C PHE A 302 -4.17 6.00 2.62
N PHE A 303 -5.42 5.59 2.91
CA PHE A 303 -5.78 4.24 3.36
C PHE A 303 -7.07 3.73 2.72
N SER A 304 -7.29 2.41 2.76
CA SER A 304 -8.54 1.77 2.33
C SER A 304 -9.38 1.26 3.50
N ALA A 305 -8.72 0.78 4.55
CA ALA A 305 -9.33 0.27 5.77
C ALA A 305 -8.46 0.62 6.99
N MET A 306 -8.99 0.42 8.19
CA MET A 306 -8.35 0.72 9.48
C MET A 306 -8.87 -0.23 10.55
N GLU A 307 -7.96 -0.84 11.28
CA GLU A 307 -8.16 -1.90 12.24
C GLU A 307 -8.79 -1.50 13.59
N ASN A 308 -9.41 -0.36 13.74
CA ASN A 308 -9.96 0.11 15.03
C ASN A 308 -10.56 -1.03 15.84
N TRP A 309 -10.12 -1.23 17.08
CA TRP A 309 -10.40 -2.46 17.85
C TRP A 309 -11.91 -2.70 18.06
N GLY A 310 -12.43 -3.77 17.47
CA GLY A 310 -13.84 -4.12 17.51
C GLY A 310 -14.76 -3.30 16.57
N ALA A 311 -14.21 -2.34 15.78
CA ALA A 311 -14.99 -1.51 14.86
C ALA A 311 -14.12 -1.09 13.65
N ILE A 312 -13.71 -2.06 12.83
CA ILE A 312 -12.90 -1.88 11.62
C ILE A 312 -13.60 -0.90 10.70
N PHE A 313 -12.94 0.19 10.33
CA PHE A 313 -13.44 1.12 9.33
C PHE A 313 -12.91 0.75 7.94
N THR A 314 -13.79 0.72 6.93
CA THR A 314 -13.39 0.41 5.55
C THR A 314 -14.21 1.26 4.58
N PHE A 315 -13.59 1.87 3.57
CA PHE A 315 -14.36 2.54 2.53
C PHE A 315 -15.21 1.56 1.71
N GLU A 316 -16.43 1.97 1.32
CA GLU A 316 -17.42 1.11 0.62
C GLU A 316 -16.84 0.34 -0.56
N ARG A 317 -15.92 0.97 -1.33
CA ARG A 317 -15.26 0.34 -2.49
C ARG A 317 -14.43 -0.90 -2.11
N ALA A 318 -13.94 -0.96 -0.90
CA ALA A 318 -13.09 -2.02 -0.37
C ALA A 318 -13.85 -3.03 0.53
N LEU A 319 -15.16 -2.83 0.73
CA LEU A 319 -15.97 -3.69 1.60
C LEU A 319 -17.26 -4.21 0.96
N LEU A 320 -17.89 -3.44 0.05
CA LEU A 320 -19.21 -3.77 -0.48
C LEU A 320 -19.12 -4.42 -1.86
N VAL A 321 -19.99 -5.41 -2.09
CA VAL A 321 -20.10 -6.16 -3.35
C VAL A 321 -21.45 -5.90 -3.99
N ASP A 322 -21.44 -5.26 -5.16
CA ASP A 322 -22.62 -5.10 -5.99
C ASP A 322 -22.56 -6.12 -7.14
N PRO A 323 -23.51 -7.08 -7.23
CA PRO A 323 -23.47 -8.12 -8.26
C PRO A 323 -23.58 -7.56 -9.68
N LYS A 324 -24.03 -6.30 -9.85
CA LYS A 324 -24.14 -5.63 -11.15
C LYS A 324 -22.85 -5.00 -11.66
N SER A 325 -21.82 -4.87 -10.80
CA SER A 325 -20.62 -4.11 -11.16
C SER A 325 -19.33 -4.62 -10.54
N THR A 326 -19.38 -5.39 -9.45
CA THR A 326 -18.17 -5.82 -8.73
C THR A 326 -17.51 -6.99 -9.45
N SER A 327 -16.26 -6.77 -9.86
CA SER A 327 -15.43 -7.79 -10.51
C SER A 327 -14.98 -8.89 -9.53
N GLU A 328 -14.53 -10.02 -10.06
CA GLU A 328 -13.97 -11.11 -9.24
C GLU A 328 -12.71 -10.67 -8.48
N ALA A 329 -11.85 -9.88 -9.13
CA ALA A 329 -10.69 -9.27 -8.46
C ALA A 329 -11.10 -8.39 -7.26
N SER A 330 -12.18 -7.62 -7.40
CA SER A 330 -12.68 -6.78 -6.30
C SER A 330 -13.28 -7.59 -5.17
N LYS A 331 -14.00 -8.69 -5.44
CA LYS A 331 -14.52 -9.60 -4.41
C LYS A 331 -13.39 -10.22 -3.59
N ARG A 332 -12.36 -10.72 -4.29
CA ARG A 332 -11.16 -11.23 -3.66
C ARG A 332 -10.51 -10.18 -2.77
N ARG A 333 -10.35 -8.95 -3.27
CA ARG A 333 -9.78 -7.84 -2.49
C ARG A 333 -10.60 -7.51 -1.23
N VAL A 334 -11.94 -7.56 -1.30
CA VAL A 334 -12.81 -7.40 -0.11
C VAL A 334 -12.50 -8.47 0.94
N TYR A 335 -12.41 -9.74 0.54
CA TYR A 335 -12.07 -10.84 1.46
C TYR A 335 -10.70 -10.66 2.10
N GLU A 336 -9.68 -10.32 1.30
CA GLU A 336 -8.31 -10.09 1.76
C GLU A 336 -8.22 -8.91 2.74
N ILE A 337 -8.96 -7.82 2.49
CA ILE A 337 -9.02 -6.68 3.42
C ILE A 337 -9.69 -7.09 4.73
N VAL A 338 -10.84 -7.78 4.70
CA VAL A 338 -11.48 -8.28 5.92
C VAL A 338 -10.54 -9.19 6.70
N ALA A 339 -9.75 -10.02 6.01
CA ALA A 339 -8.77 -10.90 6.64
C ALA A 339 -7.62 -10.10 7.27
N HIS A 340 -7.09 -9.10 6.58
CA HIS A 340 -6.01 -8.22 7.05
C HIS A 340 -6.44 -7.46 8.31
N GLU A 341 -7.55 -6.75 8.25
CA GLU A 341 -8.06 -5.95 9.37
C GLU A 341 -8.48 -6.81 10.58
N THR A 342 -8.94 -8.04 10.32
CA THR A 342 -9.23 -8.99 11.41
C THR A 342 -7.94 -9.52 12.05
N ALA A 343 -6.84 -9.69 11.30
CA ALA A 343 -5.56 -10.12 11.86
C ALA A 343 -4.96 -9.07 12.81
N HIS A 344 -5.13 -7.80 12.49
CA HIS A 344 -4.74 -6.69 13.35
C HIS A 344 -5.38 -6.74 14.74
N GLN A 345 -6.52 -7.39 14.91
CA GLN A 345 -7.15 -7.50 16.23
C GLN A 345 -6.21 -8.18 17.25
N TRP A 346 -5.19 -8.91 16.78
CA TRP A 346 -4.08 -9.46 17.58
C TRP A 346 -2.78 -8.69 17.35
N PHE A 347 -2.29 -8.60 16.09
CA PHE A 347 -1.09 -7.86 15.72
C PHE A 347 -1.44 -6.41 15.39
N GLY A 348 -1.18 -5.51 16.30
CA GLY A 348 -1.59 -4.11 16.28
C GLY A 348 -2.44 -3.74 17.50
N ASN A 349 -3.49 -4.52 17.80
CA ASN A 349 -4.46 -4.16 18.83
C ASN A 349 -4.16 -4.84 20.19
N LEU A 350 -4.18 -6.17 20.25
CA LEU A 350 -3.86 -6.90 21.48
C LEU A 350 -2.39 -6.69 21.85
N VAL A 351 -1.48 -6.88 20.90
CA VAL A 351 -0.04 -6.62 21.00
C VAL A 351 0.32 -5.55 19.98
N THR A 352 0.83 -4.41 20.43
CA THR A 352 1.09 -3.24 19.58
C THR A 352 2.59 -2.94 19.56
N MET A 353 3.15 -2.45 18.43
CA MET A 353 4.50 -1.93 18.40
C MET A 353 4.72 -0.87 19.50
N ALA A 354 5.95 -0.80 20.03
CA ALA A 354 6.30 0.18 21.06
C ALA A 354 6.42 1.60 20.48
N TRP A 355 6.84 1.69 19.22
CA TRP A 355 6.99 2.92 18.45
C TRP A 355 6.84 2.65 16.95
N TRP A 356 6.63 3.67 16.17
CA TRP A 356 6.44 3.61 14.71
C TRP A 356 7.64 3.02 13.94
N ASP A 357 8.81 2.91 14.55
CA ASP A 357 9.99 2.20 14.00
C ASP A 357 9.65 0.75 13.62
N ASP A 358 8.79 0.13 14.43
CA ASP A 358 8.37 -1.27 14.32
C ASP A 358 6.96 -1.45 13.71
N LEU A 359 6.47 -0.48 12.92
CA LEU A 359 5.14 -0.52 12.28
C LEU A 359 4.89 -1.83 11.50
N TRP A 360 5.93 -2.39 10.92
CA TRP A 360 5.85 -3.64 10.17
C TRP A 360 5.38 -4.86 11.03
N LEU A 361 5.54 -4.81 12.37
CA LEU A 361 4.99 -5.83 13.28
C LEU A 361 3.47 -5.88 13.24
N ASN A 362 2.81 -4.76 12.91
CA ASN A 362 1.39 -4.73 12.65
C ASN A 362 1.12 -5.16 11.20
N GLU A 363 1.64 -4.41 10.24
CA GLU A 363 1.25 -4.46 8.82
C GLU A 363 1.73 -5.71 8.08
N GLY A 364 3.02 -6.04 8.23
CA GLY A 364 3.58 -7.24 7.59
C GLY A 364 2.95 -8.53 8.12
N PHE A 365 2.60 -8.58 9.43
CA PHE A 365 1.90 -9.73 10.02
C PHE A 365 0.45 -9.80 9.57
N ALA A 366 -0.27 -8.69 9.50
CA ALA A 366 -1.63 -8.68 9.02
C ALA A 366 -1.71 -9.13 7.56
N SER A 367 -0.79 -8.66 6.71
CA SER A 367 -0.67 -9.09 5.31
C SER A 367 -0.38 -10.59 5.20
N TRP A 368 0.60 -11.09 5.94
CA TRP A 368 0.95 -12.51 5.96
C TRP A 368 -0.22 -13.40 6.44
N MET A 369 -0.94 -13.00 7.50
CA MET A 369 -2.10 -13.75 7.99
C MET A 369 -3.28 -13.70 7.03
N ALA A 370 -3.50 -12.56 6.36
CA ALA A 370 -4.54 -12.44 5.33
C ALA A 370 -4.28 -13.41 4.17
N THR A 371 -3.06 -13.46 3.66
CA THR A 371 -2.65 -14.43 2.62
C THR A 371 -2.85 -15.87 3.11
N LYS A 372 -2.44 -16.19 4.34
CA LYS A 372 -2.52 -17.54 4.91
C LYS A 372 -3.97 -18.00 5.10
N VAL A 373 -4.84 -17.19 5.68
CA VAL A 373 -6.24 -17.59 5.90
C VAL A 373 -7.01 -17.66 4.59
N THR A 374 -6.73 -16.76 3.66
CA THR A 374 -7.37 -16.77 2.35
C THR A 374 -7.03 -18.04 1.57
N ASP A 375 -5.77 -18.49 1.60
CA ASP A 375 -5.36 -19.74 0.96
C ASP A 375 -6.07 -20.97 1.56
N VAL A 376 -6.29 -20.98 2.87
CA VAL A 376 -7.00 -22.08 3.56
C VAL A 376 -8.50 -22.06 3.30
N MET A 377 -9.13 -20.88 3.32
CA MET A 377 -10.58 -20.75 3.22
C MET A 377 -11.10 -20.67 1.79
N GLN A 378 -10.25 -20.21 0.85
CA GLN A 378 -10.58 -20.01 -0.57
C GLN A 378 -9.49 -20.65 -1.44
N PRO A 379 -9.27 -21.95 -1.38
CA PRO A 379 -8.14 -22.62 -2.06
C PRO A 379 -8.20 -22.48 -3.58
N GLU A 380 -9.39 -22.30 -4.16
CA GLU A 380 -9.58 -22.08 -5.60
C GLU A 380 -9.02 -20.73 -6.08
N TRP A 381 -8.70 -19.82 -5.17
CA TRP A 381 -8.08 -18.53 -5.53
C TRP A 381 -6.55 -18.65 -5.70
N GLU A 382 -5.95 -19.77 -5.34
CA GLU A 382 -4.50 -20.02 -5.46
C GLU A 382 -3.68 -18.84 -4.86
N THR A 383 -4.08 -18.36 -3.69
CA THR A 383 -3.55 -17.13 -3.08
C THR A 383 -2.04 -17.16 -2.86
N LEU A 384 -1.45 -18.33 -2.64
CA LEU A 384 0.01 -18.45 -2.53
C LEU A 384 0.75 -18.01 -3.80
N LEU A 385 0.13 -18.07 -4.97
CA LEU A 385 0.74 -17.56 -6.21
C LEU A 385 0.80 -16.02 -6.22
N THR A 386 -0.18 -15.34 -5.61
CA THR A 386 -0.18 -13.86 -5.53
C THR A 386 0.82 -13.32 -4.52
N ARG A 387 1.27 -14.15 -3.56
CA ARG A 387 2.38 -13.81 -2.68
C ARG A 387 3.67 -13.45 -3.45
N VAL A 388 3.88 -14.08 -4.62
CA VAL A 388 4.98 -13.70 -5.52
C VAL A 388 4.78 -12.28 -6.03
N ASP A 389 3.55 -11.85 -6.34
CA ASP A 389 3.27 -10.47 -6.80
C ASP A 389 3.54 -9.43 -5.71
N GLY A 390 3.11 -9.70 -4.46
CA GLY A 390 3.43 -8.85 -3.29
C GLY A 390 4.95 -8.71 -3.10
N ARG A 391 5.69 -9.83 -3.10
CA ARG A 391 7.15 -9.81 -3.08
C ARG A 391 7.74 -8.96 -4.21
N GLU A 392 7.25 -9.08 -5.43
CA GLU A 392 7.71 -8.29 -6.58
C GLU A 392 7.41 -6.81 -6.40
N GLN A 393 6.26 -6.46 -5.81
CA GLN A 393 5.91 -5.09 -5.48
C GLN A 393 6.91 -4.48 -4.47
N ALA A 394 7.22 -5.19 -3.39
CA ALA A 394 8.25 -4.78 -2.44
C ALA A 394 9.61 -4.62 -3.11
N MET A 395 10.04 -5.62 -3.88
CA MET A 395 11.33 -5.60 -4.58
C MET A 395 11.41 -4.51 -5.65
N SER A 396 10.28 -4.06 -6.22
CA SER A 396 10.25 -2.94 -7.16
C SER A 396 10.63 -1.61 -6.51
N LEU A 397 10.39 -1.47 -5.23
CA LEU A 397 10.76 -0.32 -4.40
C LEU A 397 12.16 -0.51 -3.80
N ASP A 398 12.45 -1.70 -3.30
CA ASP A 398 13.69 -2.06 -2.61
C ASP A 398 14.92 -2.16 -3.54
N ALA A 399 14.69 -2.16 -4.86
CA ALA A 399 15.74 -2.21 -5.88
C ALA A 399 16.46 -0.87 -6.14
N TYR A 400 16.08 0.21 -5.45
CA TYR A 400 16.65 1.55 -5.64
C TYR A 400 17.49 1.97 -4.44
N VAL A 401 18.49 2.85 -4.65
CA VAL A 401 19.32 3.39 -3.55
C VAL A 401 18.53 4.21 -2.53
N THR A 402 17.36 4.70 -2.92
CA THR A 402 16.45 5.46 -2.07
C THR A 402 15.56 4.57 -1.19
N THR A 403 15.76 3.26 -1.19
CA THR A 403 15.04 2.32 -0.31
C THR A 403 15.44 2.49 1.16
N HIS A 404 14.74 1.79 2.03
CA HIS A 404 15.01 1.77 3.47
C HIS A 404 14.81 0.37 4.06
N PRO A 405 15.37 0.08 5.25
CA PRO A 405 15.11 -1.20 5.94
C PRO A 405 13.65 -1.31 6.38
N VAL A 406 13.22 -2.52 6.72
CA VAL A 406 11.87 -2.79 7.26
C VAL A 406 11.68 -2.08 8.60
N VAL A 407 12.64 -2.21 9.50
CA VAL A 407 12.72 -1.42 10.74
C VAL A 407 13.42 -0.11 10.43
N GLN A 408 12.70 0.99 10.49
CA GLN A 408 13.23 2.32 10.17
C GLN A 408 13.10 3.26 11.37
N HIS A 409 14.00 4.22 11.49
CA HIS A 409 13.94 5.18 12.59
C HIS A 409 12.95 6.31 12.25
N VAL A 410 11.90 6.44 13.05
CA VAL A 410 10.81 7.42 12.88
C VAL A 410 10.87 8.46 13.99
N LYS A 411 11.04 9.73 13.63
CA LYS A 411 11.18 10.85 14.58
C LYS A 411 10.02 11.84 14.48
N THR A 412 9.42 11.99 13.29
CA THR A 412 8.39 13.00 13.01
C THR A 412 7.09 12.36 12.55
N VAL A 413 5.99 13.13 12.58
CA VAL A 413 4.69 12.71 12.04
C VAL A 413 4.79 12.42 10.54
N GLU A 414 5.56 13.24 9.82
CA GLU A 414 5.80 13.08 8.39
C GLU A 414 6.50 11.76 8.08
N GLU A 415 7.50 11.38 8.87
CA GLU A 415 8.19 10.10 8.72
C GLU A 415 7.26 8.93 9.06
N ALA A 416 6.42 9.04 10.11
CA ALA A 416 5.42 8.02 10.43
C ALA A 416 4.45 7.81 9.26
N ASN A 417 3.94 8.88 8.65
CA ASN A 417 3.06 8.78 7.47
C ASN A 417 3.75 8.16 6.24
N GLN A 418 5.06 8.32 6.10
CA GLN A 418 5.81 7.73 4.98
C GLN A 418 6.24 6.28 5.21
N ALA A 419 6.14 5.79 6.46
CA ALA A 419 6.41 4.39 6.79
C ALA A 419 5.37 3.40 6.22
N PHE A 420 4.20 3.89 5.81
CA PHE A 420 3.14 3.08 5.17
C PHE A 420 3.45 2.89 3.69
N ASP A 421 4.32 1.94 3.37
CA ASP A 421 4.73 1.61 2.00
C ASP A 421 5.00 0.11 1.82
N ALA A 422 5.30 -0.30 0.59
CA ALA A 422 5.50 -1.71 0.23
C ALA A 422 6.66 -2.40 0.97
N ILE A 423 7.57 -1.66 1.61
CA ILE A 423 8.60 -2.26 2.46
C ILE A 423 7.99 -2.72 3.78
N THR A 424 7.17 -1.91 4.40
CA THR A 424 6.49 -2.24 5.66
C THR A 424 5.51 -3.40 5.50
N TYR A 425 4.70 -3.39 4.43
CA TYR A 425 3.66 -4.39 4.17
C TYR A 425 4.21 -5.65 3.48
N GLU A 426 4.62 -5.53 2.24
CA GLU A 426 4.91 -6.65 1.36
C GLU A 426 6.30 -7.25 1.59
N LYS A 427 7.37 -6.42 1.86
CA LYS A 427 8.65 -6.97 2.30
C LYS A 427 8.51 -7.58 3.70
N GLY A 428 7.73 -6.94 4.59
CA GLY A 428 7.39 -7.49 5.90
C GLY A 428 6.77 -8.89 5.77
N GLU A 429 5.71 -9.05 4.97
CA GLU A 429 5.08 -10.35 4.66
C GLU A 429 6.06 -11.37 4.07
N ALA A 430 6.87 -10.94 3.08
CA ALA A 430 7.82 -11.83 2.42
C ALA A 430 8.93 -12.33 3.36
N VAL A 431 9.43 -11.47 4.26
CA VAL A 431 10.39 -11.83 5.28
C VAL A 431 9.78 -12.81 6.30
N ILE A 432 8.55 -12.56 6.77
CA ILE A 432 7.82 -13.49 7.65
C ILE A 432 7.65 -14.84 6.97
N THR A 433 7.25 -14.87 5.71
CA THR A 433 7.11 -16.10 4.91
C THR A 433 8.41 -16.87 4.80
N MET A 434 9.53 -16.18 4.55
CA MET A 434 10.86 -16.79 4.50
C MET A 434 11.26 -17.37 5.84
N LEU A 435 11.00 -16.67 6.93
CA LEU A 435 11.34 -17.10 8.29
C LEU A 435 10.44 -18.26 8.78
N GLU A 436 9.14 -18.23 8.47
CA GLU A 436 8.24 -19.37 8.72
C GLU A 436 8.73 -20.64 7.97
N ASN A 437 9.11 -20.44 6.69
CA ASN A 437 9.62 -21.55 5.87
C ASN A 437 10.95 -22.10 6.39
N PHE A 438 11.80 -21.27 7.01
CA PHE A 438 13.03 -21.64 7.68
C PHE A 438 12.77 -22.38 9.00
N ALA A 439 11.88 -21.86 9.84
CA ALA A 439 11.55 -22.41 11.16
C ALA A 439 10.72 -23.71 11.09
N GLY A 440 9.92 -23.86 10.04
CA GLY A 440 8.82 -24.83 9.96
C GLY A 440 7.54 -24.29 10.61
N ALA A 441 6.39 -24.60 9.97
CA ALA A 441 5.09 -24.00 10.31
C ALA A 441 4.65 -24.21 11.77
N ASP A 442 4.91 -25.38 12.35
CA ASP A 442 4.51 -25.69 13.74
C ASP A 442 5.36 -24.91 14.74
N THR A 443 6.70 -24.93 14.57
CA THR A 443 7.63 -24.17 15.44
C THR A 443 7.32 -22.66 15.37
N TRP A 444 7.06 -22.16 14.17
CA TRP A 444 6.66 -20.76 13.95
C TRP A 444 5.37 -20.43 14.71
N ARG A 445 4.31 -21.21 14.51
CA ARG A 445 3.02 -21.02 15.19
C ARG A 445 3.15 -21.07 16.72
N ASP A 446 3.93 -22.00 17.25
CA ASP A 446 4.14 -22.11 18.70
C ASP A 446 4.89 -20.90 19.26
N GLY A 447 5.87 -20.36 18.52
CA GLY A 447 6.54 -19.10 18.83
C GLY A 447 5.57 -17.90 18.83
N ILE A 448 4.69 -17.80 17.82
CA ILE A 448 3.66 -16.76 17.74
C ILE A 448 2.67 -16.86 18.91
N ARG A 449 2.21 -18.06 19.27
CA ARG A 449 1.33 -18.27 20.42
C ARG A 449 1.99 -17.84 21.74
N ALA A 450 3.26 -18.17 21.92
CA ALA A 450 4.03 -17.76 23.10
C ALA A 450 4.19 -16.23 23.17
N TYR A 451 4.50 -15.59 22.04
CA TYR A 451 4.59 -14.13 21.91
C TYR A 451 3.26 -13.46 22.26
N MET A 452 2.14 -13.88 21.65
CA MET A 452 0.80 -13.34 21.93
C MET A 452 0.43 -13.45 23.40
N LYS A 453 0.63 -14.63 24.00
CA LYS A 453 0.31 -14.87 25.41
C LYS A 453 1.16 -14.00 26.35
N LYS A 454 2.44 -13.81 26.05
CA LYS A 454 3.36 -13.05 26.89
C LYS A 454 3.10 -11.54 26.83
N HIS A 455 2.74 -11.03 25.65
CA HIS A 455 2.69 -9.58 25.41
C HIS A 455 1.27 -9.02 25.26
N ALA A 456 0.22 -9.85 25.50
CA ALA A 456 -1.18 -9.41 25.45
C ALA A 456 -1.41 -8.11 26.24
N TYR A 457 -2.09 -7.15 25.62
CA TYR A 457 -2.35 -5.78 26.11
C TYR A 457 -1.09 -4.94 26.34
N GLY A 458 0.06 -5.39 25.86
CA GLY A 458 1.36 -4.70 25.95
C GLY A 458 1.85 -4.17 24.62
N ASN A 459 3.11 -3.71 24.64
CA ASN A 459 3.85 -3.23 23.47
C ASN A 459 5.13 -4.03 23.30
N THR A 460 5.62 -4.15 22.08
CA THR A 460 6.79 -4.95 21.70
C THR A 460 7.64 -4.24 20.66
N VAL A 461 8.88 -4.70 20.54
CA VAL A 461 9.81 -4.38 19.47
C VAL A 461 10.12 -5.64 18.67
N THR A 462 10.69 -5.48 17.49
CA THR A 462 11.03 -6.57 16.56
C THR A 462 11.78 -7.74 17.23
N THR A 463 12.71 -7.49 18.13
CA THR A 463 13.49 -8.54 18.80
C THR A 463 12.69 -9.41 19.78
N ASP A 464 11.59 -8.91 20.34
CA ASP A 464 10.70 -9.70 21.19
C ASP A 464 10.07 -10.88 20.45
N LEU A 465 9.69 -10.64 19.18
CA LEU A 465 9.12 -11.66 18.32
C LEU A 465 10.14 -12.75 17.96
N TRP A 466 11.33 -12.33 17.49
CA TRP A 466 12.36 -13.30 17.11
C TRP A 466 12.79 -14.18 18.28
N SER A 467 12.92 -13.57 19.46
CA SER A 467 13.24 -14.29 20.69
C SER A 467 12.18 -15.34 21.05
N ALA A 468 10.90 -15.06 20.82
CA ALA A 468 9.82 -16.02 21.06
C ALA A 468 9.86 -17.21 20.09
N VAL A 469 10.12 -16.96 18.81
CA VAL A 469 10.21 -18.02 17.78
C VAL A 469 11.48 -18.87 17.97
N GLU A 470 12.62 -18.27 18.31
CA GLU A 470 13.84 -19.04 18.65
C GLU A 470 13.67 -19.91 19.88
N ALA A 471 12.99 -19.38 20.92
CA ALA A 471 12.67 -20.14 22.12
C ALA A 471 11.75 -21.34 21.84
N ALA A 472 10.90 -21.26 20.81
CA ALA A 472 10.08 -22.37 20.33
C ALA A 472 10.87 -23.45 19.56
N GLY A 473 12.13 -23.16 19.15
CA GLY A 473 13.03 -24.14 18.53
C GLY A 473 13.73 -23.72 17.23
N ALA A 474 13.40 -22.55 16.66
CA ALA A 474 13.96 -22.06 15.40
C ALA A 474 15.36 -21.45 15.58
N LYS A 475 16.35 -22.24 15.92
CA LYS A 475 17.72 -21.78 16.21
C LYS A 475 18.35 -21.05 15.02
N GLY A 476 18.95 -19.86 15.28
CA GLY A 476 19.62 -19.01 14.29
C GLY A 476 18.67 -18.13 13.48
N LEU A 477 17.39 -18.18 13.76
CA LEU A 477 16.37 -17.37 13.08
C LEU A 477 16.63 -15.88 13.29
N SER A 478 16.98 -15.44 14.50
CA SER A 478 17.20 -14.02 14.81
C SER A 478 18.31 -13.39 13.96
N THR A 479 19.38 -14.15 13.62
CA THR A 479 20.44 -13.64 12.74
C THR A 479 19.93 -13.38 11.32
N ILE A 480 19.17 -14.33 10.75
CA ILE A 480 18.56 -14.17 9.43
C ILE A 480 17.57 -13.01 9.45
N ALA A 481 16.68 -13.00 10.44
CA ALA A 481 15.65 -11.98 10.59
C ALA A 481 16.26 -10.57 10.71
N HIS A 482 17.31 -10.39 11.50
CA HIS A 482 18.01 -9.13 11.65
C HIS A 482 18.56 -8.62 10.32
N ASP A 483 19.19 -9.47 9.51
CA ASP A 483 19.76 -9.06 8.22
C ASP A 483 18.67 -8.52 7.28
N PHE A 484 17.50 -9.16 7.22
CA PHE A 484 16.43 -8.78 6.31
C PHE A 484 15.53 -7.65 6.82
N THR A 485 15.50 -7.40 8.14
CA THR A 485 14.69 -6.32 8.72
C THR A 485 15.49 -5.04 8.97
N SER A 486 16.80 -5.14 9.23
CA SER A 486 17.65 -3.99 9.56
C SER A 486 18.47 -3.48 8.37
N GLN A 487 18.53 -4.21 7.27
CA GLN A 487 19.22 -3.80 6.05
C GLN A 487 18.23 -3.55 4.90
N PRO A 488 18.43 -2.46 4.11
CA PRO A 488 17.70 -2.23 2.88
C PRO A 488 18.22 -3.12 1.75
N GLY A 489 17.50 -3.22 0.64
CA GLY A 489 17.98 -3.86 -0.59
C GLY A 489 17.63 -5.34 -0.69
N ILE A 490 18.09 -5.95 -1.79
CA ILE A 490 17.70 -7.29 -2.23
C ILE A 490 18.95 -8.13 -2.48
N PRO A 491 19.14 -9.26 -1.78
CA PRO A 491 20.22 -10.19 -2.12
C PRO A 491 20.07 -10.72 -3.56
N LEU A 492 21.19 -10.84 -4.28
CA LEU A 492 21.28 -11.51 -5.57
C LEU A 492 22.08 -12.80 -5.40
N VAL A 493 21.41 -13.93 -5.48
CA VAL A 493 22.02 -15.25 -5.49
C VAL A 493 22.45 -15.61 -6.91
N LYS A 494 23.75 -15.74 -7.13
CA LYS A 494 24.33 -16.11 -8.43
C LYS A 494 24.73 -17.57 -8.42
N VAL A 495 24.42 -18.29 -9.50
CA VAL A 495 25.00 -19.62 -9.75
C VAL A 495 26.29 -19.45 -10.56
N ASP A 496 27.43 -19.53 -9.90
CA ASP A 496 28.75 -19.35 -10.52
C ASP A 496 29.14 -20.54 -11.40
N SER A 497 28.75 -21.77 -10.97
CA SER A 497 28.95 -22.98 -11.75
C SER A 497 27.96 -24.08 -11.36
N ALA A 498 27.65 -24.94 -12.32
CA ALA A 498 26.86 -26.15 -12.13
C ALA A 498 27.57 -27.34 -12.79
N GLN A 499 27.82 -28.41 -12.03
CA GLN A 499 28.46 -29.60 -12.54
C GLN A 499 27.68 -30.84 -12.12
N CYS A 500 27.32 -31.70 -13.08
CA CYS A 500 26.69 -32.97 -12.77
C CYS A 500 27.71 -34.12 -12.90
N VAL A 501 27.93 -34.81 -11.79
CA VAL A 501 28.84 -35.96 -11.72
C VAL A 501 28.16 -37.10 -10.94
N ASN A 502 28.16 -38.28 -11.51
CA ASN A 502 27.58 -39.48 -10.90
C ASN A 502 26.14 -39.32 -10.37
N GLY A 503 25.30 -38.62 -11.13
CA GLY A 503 23.89 -38.40 -10.76
C GLY A 503 23.65 -37.33 -9.69
N THR A 504 24.66 -36.52 -9.35
CA THR A 504 24.59 -35.45 -8.39
C THR A 504 25.00 -34.13 -9.05
N THR A 505 24.14 -33.10 -9.02
CA THR A 505 24.46 -31.76 -9.49
C THR A 505 25.02 -30.93 -8.34
N ARG A 506 26.25 -30.48 -8.49
CA ARG A 506 26.91 -29.58 -7.54
C ARG A 506 26.87 -28.16 -8.04
N LEU A 507 26.26 -27.27 -7.27
CA LEU A 507 26.16 -25.83 -7.57
C LEU A 507 27.12 -25.05 -6.67
N ALA A 508 27.94 -24.19 -7.27
CA ALA A 508 28.67 -23.16 -6.54
C ALA A 508 27.82 -21.87 -6.59
N LEU A 509 27.50 -21.32 -5.44
CA LEU A 509 26.68 -20.14 -5.26
C LEU A 509 27.51 -18.99 -4.68
N SER A 510 27.27 -17.79 -5.16
CA SER A 510 27.76 -16.56 -4.54
C SER A 510 26.64 -15.55 -4.33
N GLN A 511 26.83 -14.67 -3.35
CA GLN A 511 25.91 -13.58 -3.04
C GLN A 511 26.46 -12.26 -3.58
N SER A 512 25.59 -11.44 -4.13
CA SER A 512 25.79 -10.00 -4.36
C SER A 512 24.48 -9.26 -4.08
N GLU A 513 24.34 -8.01 -4.50
CA GLU A 513 23.15 -7.19 -4.28
C GLU A 513 22.53 -6.81 -5.62
N PHE A 514 21.20 -6.92 -5.71
CA PHE A 514 20.43 -6.48 -6.88
C PHE A 514 20.06 -5.01 -6.74
N SER A 515 20.28 -4.22 -7.79
CA SER A 515 19.82 -2.83 -7.88
C SER A 515 19.43 -2.47 -9.32
N ARG A 516 18.48 -1.55 -9.47
CA ARG A 516 18.04 -1.02 -10.77
C ARG A 516 18.73 0.27 -11.18
N ASP A 517 19.27 1.03 -10.23
CA ASP A 517 19.88 2.34 -10.44
C ASP A 517 21.36 2.45 -10.01
N ALA A 518 21.88 1.47 -9.27
CA ALA A 518 23.21 1.52 -8.69
C ALA A 518 23.99 0.20 -8.82
N LYS A 519 23.78 -0.56 -9.90
CA LYS A 519 24.39 -1.88 -10.11
C LYS A 519 25.89 -1.89 -9.87
N GLU A 520 26.65 -0.98 -10.49
CA GLU A 520 28.12 -0.94 -10.36
C GLU A 520 28.58 -0.68 -8.91
N ALA A 521 27.90 0.24 -8.22
CA ALA A 521 28.22 0.55 -6.83
C ALA A 521 27.94 -0.67 -5.92
N LYS A 522 26.85 -1.36 -6.15
CA LYS A 522 26.45 -2.56 -5.40
C LYS A 522 27.32 -3.77 -5.72
N ASP A 523 27.76 -3.93 -6.96
CA ASP A 523 28.73 -4.97 -7.34
C ASP A 523 30.10 -4.76 -6.66
N ASN A 524 30.52 -3.51 -6.41
CA ASN A 524 31.78 -3.18 -5.76
C ASN A 524 31.73 -3.25 -4.23
N SER A 525 30.59 -3.00 -3.61
CA SER A 525 30.41 -2.99 -2.15
C SER A 525 28.98 -3.48 -1.78
N PRO A 526 28.69 -4.78 -1.99
CA PRO A 526 27.36 -5.32 -1.68
C PRO A 526 27.16 -5.45 -0.17
N LEU A 527 25.92 -5.26 0.29
CA LEU A 527 25.50 -5.71 1.60
C LEU A 527 25.55 -7.24 1.68
N SER A 528 25.60 -7.78 2.89
CA SER A 528 25.68 -9.23 3.13
C SER A 528 24.52 -9.69 4.00
N TRP A 529 23.89 -10.80 3.60
CA TRP A 529 22.79 -11.45 4.31
C TRP A 529 23.08 -12.93 4.56
N HIS A 530 22.49 -13.48 5.59
CA HIS A 530 22.33 -14.93 5.76
C HIS A 530 21.11 -15.40 4.97
N VAL A 531 21.30 -15.77 3.70
CA VAL A 531 20.17 -16.11 2.81
C VAL A 531 19.81 -17.58 2.92
N PRO A 532 18.60 -17.97 3.37
CA PRO A 532 18.15 -19.36 3.35
C PRO A 532 17.76 -19.76 1.91
N VAL A 533 18.68 -20.47 1.25
CA VAL A 533 18.51 -20.93 -0.13
C VAL A 533 17.96 -22.34 -0.14
N LYS A 534 16.83 -22.55 -0.84
CA LYS A 534 16.27 -23.86 -1.20
C LYS A 534 16.45 -24.11 -2.69
N ALA A 535 16.88 -25.31 -3.07
CA ALA A 535 17.15 -25.69 -4.44
C ALA A 535 16.74 -27.12 -4.75
N GLN A 536 16.41 -27.41 -6.03
CA GLN A 536 15.98 -28.71 -6.49
C GLN A 536 16.36 -28.89 -7.97
N VAL A 537 16.91 -30.04 -8.35
CA VAL A 537 16.85 -30.49 -9.76
C VAL A 537 15.42 -30.93 -10.05
N LEU A 538 14.89 -30.62 -11.24
CA LEU A 538 13.50 -30.97 -11.58
C LEU A 538 13.25 -32.48 -11.40
N GLY A 539 12.28 -32.82 -10.55
CA GLY A 539 11.95 -34.22 -10.19
C GLY A 539 12.84 -34.83 -9.10
N GLY A 540 13.90 -34.15 -8.64
CA GLY A 540 14.76 -34.58 -7.53
C GLY A 540 14.24 -34.16 -6.15
N ALA A 541 15.04 -34.45 -5.11
CA ALA A 541 14.76 -34.01 -3.74
C ALA A 541 15.20 -32.55 -3.53
N GLU A 542 14.45 -31.82 -2.68
CA GLU A 542 14.78 -30.46 -2.24
C GLU A 542 15.96 -30.47 -1.27
N GLN A 543 16.85 -29.51 -1.41
CA GLN A 543 17.98 -29.29 -0.52
C GLN A 543 18.03 -27.83 -0.08
N SER A 544 18.64 -27.56 1.08
CA SER A 544 18.74 -26.21 1.65
C SER A 544 20.15 -25.90 2.13
N VAL A 545 20.54 -24.63 2.05
CA VAL A 545 21.80 -24.11 2.58
C VAL A 545 21.62 -22.64 3.00
N ILE A 546 22.33 -22.21 4.04
CA ILE A 546 22.45 -20.77 4.33
C ILE A 546 23.64 -20.24 3.52
N LEU A 547 23.35 -19.29 2.66
CA LEU A 547 24.34 -18.59 1.84
C LEU A 547 24.75 -17.29 2.51
N GLN A 548 26.01 -17.21 2.94
CA GLN A 548 26.69 -15.99 3.36
C GLN A 548 27.96 -15.84 2.52
N GLY A 549 27.98 -14.87 1.64
CA GLY A 549 29.06 -14.71 0.66
C GLY A 549 29.08 -15.81 -0.39
N LYS A 550 29.61 -17.01 -0.06
CA LYS A 550 29.71 -18.16 -0.96
C LYS A 550 29.28 -19.46 -0.28
N ALA A 551 28.65 -20.34 -1.04
CA ALA A 551 28.27 -21.69 -0.59
C ALA A 551 28.31 -22.70 -1.73
N THR A 552 28.31 -23.98 -1.38
CA THR A 552 28.09 -25.08 -2.33
C THR A 552 26.88 -25.89 -1.86
N ILE A 553 26.00 -26.27 -2.80
CA ILE A 553 24.87 -27.15 -2.56
C ILE A 553 24.91 -28.32 -3.53
N GLU A 554 24.63 -29.53 -3.04
CA GLU A 554 24.56 -30.76 -3.83
C GLU A 554 23.13 -31.23 -3.97
N LEU A 555 22.67 -31.36 -5.20
CA LEU A 555 21.31 -31.73 -5.57
C LEU A 555 21.28 -33.11 -6.19
N GLN A 556 20.35 -33.95 -5.79
CA GLN A 556 20.15 -35.27 -6.39
C GLN A 556 19.57 -35.13 -7.81
N GLY A 557 20.22 -35.79 -8.78
CA GLY A 557 19.83 -35.78 -10.19
C GLY A 557 20.70 -34.86 -11.05
N CYS A 558 20.58 -35.06 -12.37
CA CYS A 558 21.18 -34.20 -13.40
C CYS A 558 20.09 -33.61 -14.29
N GLY A 559 20.16 -32.32 -14.59
CA GLY A 559 19.17 -31.63 -15.41
C GLY A 559 18.92 -30.19 -14.99
N PRO A 560 17.87 -29.56 -15.50
CA PRO A 560 17.49 -28.22 -15.08
C PRO A 560 17.20 -28.16 -13.58
N TYR A 561 17.60 -27.07 -12.93
CA TYR A 561 17.40 -26.88 -11.50
C TYR A 561 16.78 -25.54 -11.21
N VAL A 562 16.06 -25.46 -10.08
CA VAL A 562 15.42 -24.26 -9.55
C VAL A 562 16.05 -23.91 -8.21
N ILE A 563 16.41 -22.62 -8.06
CA ILE A 563 16.76 -21.95 -6.81
C ILE A 563 15.53 -21.19 -6.31
N ASN A 564 15.41 -20.95 -5.01
CA ASN A 564 14.22 -20.42 -4.36
C ASN A 564 12.99 -21.32 -4.58
N LYS A 565 13.18 -22.61 -4.46
CA LYS A 565 12.11 -23.59 -4.61
C LYS A 565 10.94 -23.27 -3.69
N GLY A 566 9.71 -23.18 -4.27
CA GLY A 566 8.52 -22.73 -3.55
C GLY A 566 8.43 -21.22 -3.31
N GLN A 567 9.40 -20.44 -3.80
CA GLN A 567 9.42 -18.98 -3.83
C GLN A 567 9.22 -18.27 -2.47
N ALA A 568 9.61 -18.91 -1.38
CA ALA A 568 9.49 -18.35 -0.04
C ALA A 568 10.60 -17.32 0.31
N GLY A 569 11.75 -17.36 -0.40
CA GLY A 569 12.88 -16.48 -0.10
C GLY A 569 12.72 -15.08 -0.69
N TYR A 570 13.21 -14.08 0.05
CA TYR A 570 13.27 -12.67 -0.41
C TYR A 570 14.64 -12.39 -1.03
N TYR A 571 14.86 -12.84 -2.26
CA TYR A 571 16.08 -12.63 -3.05
C TYR A 571 15.85 -12.90 -4.54
N ARG A 572 16.72 -12.38 -5.41
CA ARG A 572 16.75 -12.66 -6.85
C ARG A 572 17.71 -13.79 -7.14
N THR A 573 17.44 -14.56 -8.20
CA THR A 573 18.31 -15.63 -8.67
C THR A 573 18.83 -15.37 -10.07
N LEU A 574 20.16 -15.26 -10.22
CA LEU A 574 20.82 -15.15 -11.52
C LEU A 574 21.37 -16.51 -11.96
N TYR A 575 20.70 -17.13 -12.91
CA TYR A 575 21.08 -18.40 -13.49
C TYR A 575 22.06 -18.27 -14.67
N PRO A 576 22.90 -19.28 -14.95
CA PRO A 576 23.59 -19.47 -16.23
C PRO A 576 22.57 -19.55 -17.39
N ALA A 577 23.00 -19.12 -18.58
CA ALA A 577 22.13 -19.03 -19.76
C ALA A 577 21.55 -20.39 -20.18
N ASP A 578 22.36 -21.44 -20.09
CA ASP A 578 21.96 -22.82 -20.42
C ASP A 578 20.86 -23.34 -19.51
N ASN A 579 20.94 -23.04 -18.19
CA ASN A 579 19.87 -23.42 -17.28
C ASN A 579 18.57 -22.66 -17.55
N VAL A 580 18.61 -21.35 -17.87
CA VAL A 580 17.41 -20.58 -18.24
C VAL A 580 16.77 -21.19 -19.48
N SER A 581 17.56 -21.54 -20.51
CA SER A 581 17.06 -22.18 -21.72
C SER A 581 16.45 -23.57 -21.44
N ALA A 582 17.07 -24.34 -20.54
CA ALA A 582 16.54 -25.63 -20.13
C ALA A 582 15.23 -25.50 -19.33
N LEU A 583 15.13 -24.51 -18.43
CA LEU A 583 13.89 -24.19 -17.69
C LEU A 583 12.79 -23.72 -18.65
N ALA A 584 13.11 -22.94 -19.68
CA ALA A 584 12.14 -22.55 -20.71
C ALA A 584 11.60 -23.76 -21.47
N SER A 585 12.48 -24.70 -21.85
CA SER A 585 12.08 -25.94 -22.53
C SER A 585 11.22 -26.86 -21.67
N ASP A 586 11.49 -26.92 -20.38
CA ASP A 586 10.81 -27.76 -19.41
C ASP A 586 9.79 -26.96 -18.54
N PHE A 587 9.36 -25.79 -18.99
CA PHE A 587 8.59 -24.81 -18.23
C PHE A 587 7.36 -25.42 -17.53
N THR A 588 6.62 -26.28 -18.23
CA THR A 588 5.40 -26.93 -17.69
C THR A 588 5.70 -28.02 -16.65
N LYS A 589 6.95 -28.43 -16.49
CA LYS A 589 7.36 -29.38 -15.43
C LYS A 589 7.62 -28.68 -14.08
N LEU A 590 7.75 -27.35 -14.08
CA LEU A 590 7.85 -26.55 -12.88
C LEU A 590 6.50 -26.51 -12.14
N ALA A 591 6.51 -26.45 -10.82
CA ALA A 591 5.32 -26.06 -10.07
C ALA A 591 4.91 -24.63 -10.44
N SER A 592 3.61 -24.31 -10.45
CA SER A 592 3.11 -22.98 -10.85
C SER A 592 3.78 -21.82 -10.12
N ILE A 593 4.04 -21.96 -8.84
CA ILE A 593 4.72 -20.92 -8.05
C ILE A 593 6.17 -20.71 -8.52
N ASP A 594 6.88 -21.77 -8.89
CA ASP A 594 8.25 -21.68 -9.42
C ASP A 594 8.27 -21.11 -10.84
N GLN A 595 7.25 -21.46 -11.68
CA GLN A 595 7.06 -20.83 -12.99
C GLN A 595 6.95 -19.31 -12.84
N LYS A 596 6.13 -18.86 -11.91
CA LYS A 596 5.91 -17.45 -11.65
C LYS A 596 7.18 -16.73 -11.15
N GLY A 597 7.88 -17.33 -10.20
CA GLY A 597 9.12 -16.77 -9.67
C GLY A 597 10.25 -16.71 -10.68
N VAL A 598 10.40 -17.75 -11.53
CA VAL A 598 11.41 -17.76 -12.60
C VAL A 598 11.11 -16.70 -13.65
N LEU A 599 9.85 -16.49 -14.04
CA LEU A 599 9.45 -15.39 -14.92
C LEU A 599 9.78 -14.03 -14.30
N ALA A 600 9.38 -13.81 -13.05
CA ALA A 600 9.57 -12.54 -12.36
C ALA A 600 11.07 -12.19 -12.19
N ASP A 601 11.89 -13.12 -11.69
CA ASP A 601 13.33 -12.91 -11.52
C ASP A 601 14.01 -12.55 -12.86
N ASN A 602 13.75 -13.35 -13.91
CA ASN A 602 14.39 -13.11 -15.22
C ASN A 602 13.92 -11.80 -15.86
N TRP A 603 12.66 -11.40 -15.67
CA TRP A 603 12.15 -10.12 -16.13
C TRP A 603 12.89 -8.96 -15.46
N GLN A 604 13.02 -8.98 -14.15
CA GLN A 604 13.69 -7.93 -13.39
C GLN A 604 15.20 -7.88 -13.67
N LEU A 605 15.84 -9.02 -13.84
CA LEU A 605 17.25 -9.12 -14.23
C LEU A 605 17.50 -8.52 -15.62
N GLY A 606 16.58 -8.72 -16.57
CA GLY A 606 16.60 -8.06 -17.87
C GLY A 606 16.44 -6.54 -17.76
N LEU A 607 15.43 -6.08 -16.99
CA LEU A 607 15.22 -4.65 -16.71
C LEU A 607 16.42 -3.99 -16.02
N GLY A 608 17.08 -4.68 -15.10
CA GLY A 608 18.24 -4.19 -14.36
C GLY A 608 19.58 -4.30 -15.11
N GLY A 609 19.60 -4.95 -16.30
CA GLY A 609 20.83 -5.12 -17.10
C GLY A 609 21.80 -6.16 -16.55
N TYR A 610 21.32 -7.13 -15.76
CA TYR A 610 22.09 -8.29 -15.30
C TYR A 610 22.16 -9.40 -16.34
N GLN A 611 21.23 -9.39 -17.30
CA GLN A 611 21.19 -10.28 -18.46
C GLN A 611 20.53 -9.56 -19.65
N PRO A 612 20.70 -10.04 -20.92
CA PRO A 612 19.98 -9.51 -22.06
C PRO A 612 18.46 -9.65 -21.90
N MET A 613 17.69 -8.62 -22.28
CA MET A 613 16.21 -8.63 -22.21
C MET A 613 15.60 -9.72 -23.10
N ALA A 614 16.26 -10.07 -24.19
CA ALA A 614 15.86 -11.17 -25.08
C ALA A 614 15.63 -12.48 -24.32
N ARG A 615 16.46 -12.80 -23.32
CA ARG A 615 16.32 -14.00 -22.48
C ARG A 615 15.03 -13.98 -21.65
N SER A 616 14.67 -12.82 -21.12
CA SER A 616 13.44 -12.61 -20.37
C SER A 616 12.20 -12.79 -21.27
N LEU A 617 12.28 -12.23 -22.48
CA LEU A 617 11.23 -12.36 -23.50
C LEU A 617 11.09 -13.81 -24.01
N ASP A 618 12.19 -14.55 -24.14
CA ASP A 618 12.14 -15.97 -24.52
C ASP A 618 11.42 -16.83 -23.46
N LEU A 619 11.57 -16.53 -22.17
CA LEU A 619 10.81 -17.19 -21.11
C LEU A 619 9.32 -16.87 -21.19
N VAL A 620 8.95 -15.59 -21.41
CA VAL A 620 7.55 -15.18 -21.62
C VAL A 620 6.97 -15.88 -22.87
N ASP A 621 7.75 -15.99 -23.94
CA ASP A 621 7.34 -16.68 -25.16
C ASP A 621 7.19 -18.21 -24.96
N ALA A 622 7.98 -18.83 -24.10
CA ALA A 622 7.93 -20.25 -23.78
C ALA A 622 6.66 -20.67 -23.00
N VAL A 623 5.95 -19.72 -22.36
CA VAL A 623 4.69 -20.05 -21.65
C VAL A 623 3.63 -20.52 -22.65
N PRO A 624 3.19 -21.78 -22.57
CA PRO A 624 2.22 -22.29 -23.53
C PRO A 624 0.80 -21.78 -23.22
N ALA A 625 -0.04 -21.65 -24.25
CA ALA A 625 -1.45 -21.24 -24.06
C ALA A 625 -2.27 -22.23 -23.19
N THR A 626 -1.72 -23.43 -22.90
CA THR A 626 -2.30 -24.46 -22.03
C THR A 626 -1.75 -24.42 -20.59
N ALA A 627 -0.89 -23.46 -20.24
CA ALA A 627 -0.42 -23.26 -18.86
C ALA A 627 -1.60 -23.03 -17.88
N SER A 628 -1.34 -23.16 -16.58
CA SER A 628 -2.37 -22.88 -15.56
C SER A 628 -2.91 -21.46 -15.71
N THR A 629 -4.19 -21.28 -15.40
CA THR A 629 -4.88 -19.99 -15.53
C THR A 629 -4.16 -18.88 -14.76
N ALA A 630 -3.65 -19.19 -13.58
CA ALA A 630 -2.90 -18.23 -12.75
C ALA A 630 -1.57 -17.77 -13.41
N ILE A 631 -0.88 -18.66 -14.14
CA ILE A 631 0.34 -18.28 -14.89
C ILE A 631 -0.01 -17.47 -16.14
N LEU A 632 -1.10 -17.84 -16.83
CA LEU A 632 -1.56 -17.07 -17.98
C LEU A 632 -2.00 -15.65 -17.61
N THR A 633 -2.50 -15.44 -16.39
CA THR A 633 -2.91 -14.12 -15.89
C THR A 633 -1.73 -13.15 -15.72
N ALA A 634 -0.50 -13.65 -15.57
CA ALA A 634 0.70 -12.81 -15.48
C ALA A 634 1.25 -12.35 -16.86
N LEU A 635 0.90 -13.04 -17.96
CA LEU A 635 1.45 -12.71 -19.29
C LEU A 635 1.06 -11.33 -19.80
N PRO A 636 -0.19 -10.87 -19.66
CA PRO A 636 -0.61 -9.54 -20.06
C PRO A 636 0.28 -8.43 -19.49
N ASP A 637 0.68 -8.51 -18.23
CA ASP A 637 1.48 -7.47 -17.55
C ASP A 637 2.89 -7.35 -18.14
N TYR A 638 3.55 -8.48 -18.47
CA TYR A 638 4.86 -8.44 -19.14
C TYR A 638 4.78 -7.83 -20.53
N LEU A 639 3.71 -8.15 -21.28
CA LEU A 639 3.53 -7.64 -22.63
C LEU A 639 3.11 -6.16 -22.64
N ALA A 640 2.28 -5.74 -21.70
CA ALA A 640 1.95 -4.33 -21.47
C ALA A 640 3.22 -3.52 -21.12
N ALA A 641 4.02 -4.01 -20.18
CA ALA A 641 5.27 -3.35 -19.79
C ALA A 641 6.27 -3.23 -20.95
N ALA A 642 6.36 -4.26 -21.83
CA ALA A 642 7.16 -4.18 -23.05
C ALA A 642 6.61 -3.13 -24.03
N HIS A 643 5.27 -3.04 -24.17
CA HIS A 643 4.60 -2.06 -25.03
C HIS A 643 4.81 -0.62 -24.54
N GLU A 644 4.71 -0.38 -23.24
CA GLU A 644 4.91 0.93 -22.60
C GLU A 644 6.34 1.45 -22.78
N MET A 645 7.34 0.57 -22.90
CA MET A 645 8.73 1.01 -23.22
C MET A 645 8.80 1.83 -24.51
N PHE A 646 7.85 1.64 -25.44
CA PHE A 646 7.78 2.33 -26.73
C PHE A 646 6.75 3.45 -26.77
N GLU A 647 6.26 3.92 -25.64
CA GLU A 647 5.40 5.09 -25.59
C GLU A 647 5.99 6.24 -26.41
N GLY A 648 5.16 6.88 -27.28
CA GLY A 648 5.57 7.89 -28.22
C GLY A 648 6.21 7.35 -29.53
N ASP A 649 6.37 6.02 -29.68
CA ASP A 649 6.85 5.35 -30.89
C ASP A 649 5.77 4.39 -31.43
N ALA A 650 4.77 4.96 -32.08
CA ALA A 650 3.60 4.22 -32.57
C ALA A 650 3.95 3.01 -33.47
N PRO A 651 4.93 3.06 -34.42
CA PRO A 651 5.31 1.88 -35.21
C PRO A 651 5.80 0.70 -34.35
N SER A 652 6.63 0.97 -33.35
CA SER A 652 7.15 -0.06 -32.45
C SER A 652 6.05 -0.60 -31.52
N GLN A 653 5.17 0.27 -30.99
CA GLN A 653 4.00 -0.14 -30.21
C GLN A 653 3.08 -1.06 -31.03
N GLN A 654 2.84 -0.75 -32.31
CA GLN A 654 2.01 -1.58 -33.18
C GLN A 654 2.62 -2.98 -33.41
N ARG A 655 3.94 -3.09 -33.52
CA ARG A 655 4.64 -4.37 -33.64
C ARG A 655 4.48 -5.23 -32.38
N LEU A 656 4.61 -4.61 -31.20
CA LEU A 656 4.42 -5.29 -29.92
C LEU A 656 2.97 -5.68 -29.70
N LEU A 657 2.01 -4.82 -30.06
CA LEU A 657 0.58 -5.17 -30.06
C LEU A 657 0.30 -6.38 -30.93
N ALA A 658 0.84 -6.41 -32.15
CA ALA A 658 0.66 -7.56 -33.05
C ALA A 658 1.20 -8.87 -32.44
N TYR A 659 2.38 -8.82 -31.79
CA TYR A 659 2.93 -9.97 -31.07
C TYR A 659 2.04 -10.36 -29.86
N ALA A 660 1.64 -9.38 -29.03
CA ALA A 660 0.79 -9.62 -27.86
C ALA A 660 -0.58 -10.22 -28.27
N SER A 661 -1.22 -9.64 -29.28
CA SER A 661 -2.50 -10.16 -29.81
C SER A 661 -2.34 -11.60 -30.33
N ALA A 662 -1.26 -11.90 -31.06
CA ALA A 662 -1.00 -13.27 -31.55
C ALA A 662 -0.85 -14.27 -30.37
N LYS A 663 -0.32 -13.88 -29.24
CA LYS A 663 -0.13 -14.72 -28.06
C LYS A 663 -1.38 -14.79 -27.16
N LEU A 664 -2.06 -13.68 -26.93
CA LEU A 664 -3.15 -13.57 -25.95
C LEU A 664 -4.53 -13.88 -26.54
N THR A 665 -4.80 -13.52 -27.82
CA THR A 665 -6.12 -13.72 -28.43
C THR A 665 -6.54 -15.19 -28.51
N PRO A 666 -5.67 -16.18 -28.76
CA PRO A 666 -6.06 -17.59 -28.69
C PRO A 666 -6.53 -18.03 -27.30
N ILE A 667 -5.93 -17.47 -26.24
CA ILE A 667 -6.34 -17.75 -24.87
C ILE A 667 -7.73 -17.13 -24.62
N LEU A 668 -7.92 -15.85 -24.98
CA LEU A 668 -9.19 -15.15 -24.85
C LEU A 668 -10.30 -15.83 -25.65
N THR A 669 -10.02 -16.29 -26.90
CA THR A 669 -10.98 -17.02 -27.74
C THR A 669 -11.44 -18.31 -27.06
N ARG A 670 -10.53 -19.05 -26.43
CA ARG A 670 -10.84 -20.30 -25.71
C ARG A 670 -11.77 -20.08 -24.52
N ILE A 671 -11.53 -19.07 -23.70
CA ILE A 671 -12.36 -18.79 -22.50
C ILE A 671 -13.61 -17.97 -22.84
N GLY A 672 -13.58 -17.18 -23.93
CA GLY A 672 -14.63 -16.26 -24.34
C GLY A 672 -14.56 -14.89 -23.68
N MET A 673 -15.28 -13.91 -24.24
CA MET A 673 -15.35 -12.54 -23.71
C MET A 673 -16.44 -12.37 -22.64
N ASP A 674 -17.40 -13.29 -22.57
CA ASP A 674 -18.50 -13.27 -21.60
C ASP A 674 -18.22 -14.18 -20.43
N VAL A 675 -18.67 -13.75 -19.24
CA VAL A 675 -18.65 -14.55 -18.02
C VAL A 675 -19.61 -15.73 -18.20
N LYS A 676 -19.19 -16.91 -17.82
CA LYS A 676 -20.00 -18.13 -17.90
C LYS A 676 -20.48 -18.52 -16.49
N GLU A 677 -21.71 -18.97 -16.40
CA GLU A 677 -22.26 -19.50 -15.16
C GLU A 677 -21.46 -20.70 -14.66
N GLY A 678 -21.05 -20.65 -13.37
CA GLY A 678 -20.28 -21.72 -12.74
C GLY A 678 -18.79 -21.76 -13.13
N GLU A 679 -18.26 -20.77 -13.84
CA GLU A 679 -16.82 -20.74 -14.12
C GLU A 679 -16.00 -20.42 -12.86
N GLY A 680 -14.79 -20.98 -12.78
CA GLY A 680 -13.89 -20.73 -11.65
C GLY A 680 -13.35 -19.29 -11.65
N ALA A 681 -13.11 -18.76 -10.45
CA ALA A 681 -12.61 -17.40 -10.20
C ALA A 681 -11.35 -17.04 -11.01
N GLN A 682 -10.40 -17.97 -11.13
CA GLN A 682 -9.18 -17.79 -11.92
C GLN A 682 -9.46 -17.55 -13.41
N THR A 683 -10.50 -18.17 -13.99
CA THR A 683 -10.87 -17.92 -15.38
C THR A 683 -11.48 -16.51 -15.55
N ALA A 684 -12.27 -16.04 -14.58
CA ALA A 684 -12.81 -14.70 -14.58
C ALA A 684 -11.69 -13.64 -14.47
N LEU A 685 -10.71 -13.85 -13.59
CA LEU A 685 -9.53 -13.00 -13.46
C LEU A 685 -8.70 -12.95 -14.74
N LEU A 686 -8.43 -14.10 -15.36
CA LEU A 686 -7.71 -14.17 -16.63
C LEU A 686 -8.45 -13.41 -17.74
N ARG A 687 -9.77 -13.57 -17.85
CA ARG A 687 -10.57 -12.82 -18.83
C ARG A 687 -10.48 -11.33 -18.61
N GLN A 688 -10.61 -10.90 -17.35
CA GLN A 688 -10.48 -9.50 -16.99
C GLN A 688 -9.12 -8.93 -17.40
N SER A 689 -8.02 -9.60 -17.07
CA SER A 689 -6.66 -9.20 -17.39
C SER A 689 -6.43 -9.13 -18.91
N LEU A 690 -6.83 -10.17 -19.66
CA LEU A 690 -6.67 -10.22 -21.12
C LEU A 690 -7.42 -9.08 -21.83
N ILE A 691 -8.69 -8.87 -21.47
CA ILE A 691 -9.52 -7.82 -22.10
C ILE A 691 -9.00 -6.42 -21.74
N ALA A 692 -8.65 -6.19 -20.47
CA ALA A 692 -8.10 -4.91 -20.04
C ALA A 692 -6.80 -4.58 -20.78
N THR A 693 -5.85 -5.51 -20.80
CA THR A 693 -4.54 -5.30 -21.43
C THR A 693 -4.64 -5.12 -22.94
N LEU A 694 -5.37 -5.99 -23.64
CA LEU A 694 -5.57 -5.84 -25.08
C LEU A 694 -6.29 -4.53 -25.42
N GLY A 695 -7.29 -4.15 -24.64
CA GLY A 695 -7.99 -2.87 -24.79
C GLY A 695 -7.09 -1.65 -24.56
N ASP A 696 -6.25 -1.69 -23.52
CA ASP A 696 -5.30 -0.62 -23.21
C ASP A 696 -4.19 -0.51 -24.27
N MET A 697 -3.71 -1.63 -24.81
CA MET A 697 -2.77 -1.63 -25.93
C MET A 697 -3.41 -1.19 -27.26
N GLY A 698 -4.75 -1.16 -27.36
CA GLY A 698 -5.48 -0.70 -28.53
C GLY A 698 -5.80 -1.81 -29.54
N ASP A 699 -5.99 -3.07 -29.09
CA ASP A 699 -6.45 -4.15 -29.96
C ASP A 699 -7.81 -3.82 -30.57
N ALA A 700 -7.88 -3.75 -31.90
CA ALA A 700 -9.04 -3.25 -32.63
C ALA A 700 -10.31 -4.08 -32.37
N ALA A 701 -10.18 -5.40 -32.19
CA ALA A 701 -11.34 -6.27 -31.97
C ALA A 701 -11.93 -6.06 -30.56
N VAL A 702 -11.06 -5.92 -29.54
CA VAL A 702 -11.48 -5.68 -28.17
C VAL A 702 -12.07 -4.28 -28.00
N VAL A 703 -11.46 -3.25 -28.64
CA VAL A 703 -12.01 -1.87 -28.63
C VAL A 703 -13.37 -1.82 -29.33
N ALA A 704 -13.52 -2.44 -30.50
CA ALA A 704 -14.79 -2.48 -31.20
C ALA A 704 -15.88 -3.21 -30.39
N GLU A 705 -15.55 -4.29 -29.70
CA GLU A 705 -16.49 -5.00 -28.84
C GLU A 705 -16.92 -4.15 -27.63
N ALA A 706 -15.98 -3.40 -27.01
CA ALA A 706 -16.31 -2.47 -25.94
C ALA A 706 -17.29 -1.38 -26.40
N GLN A 707 -17.04 -0.79 -27.57
CA GLN A 707 -17.94 0.22 -28.18
C GLN A 707 -19.31 -0.37 -28.52
N ARG A 708 -19.36 -1.60 -29.08
CA ARG A 708 -20.63 -2.29 -29.38
C ARG A 708 -21.47 -2.51 -28.11
N ARG A 709 -20.82 -2.96 -27.01
CA ARG A 709 -21.50 -3.16 -25.72
C ARG A 709 -21.99 -1.85 -25.12
N TYR A 710 -21.19 -0.81 -25.21
CA TYR A 710 -21.57 0.52 -24.75
C TYR A 710 -22.76 1.07 -25.52
N ALA A 711 -22.77 0.94 -26.83
CA ALA A 711 -23.89 1.40 -27.67
C ALA A 711 -25.20 0.68 -27.33
N ALA A 712 -25.16 -0.57 -26.87
CA ALA A 712 -26.35 -1.32 -26.44
C ALA A 712 -27.05 -0.69 -25.22
N LEU A 713 -26.37 0.12 -24.40
CA LEU A 713 -26.97 0.85 -23.26
C LEU A 713 -28.09 1.81 -23.70
N ALA A 714 -28.05 2.30 -24.94
CA ALA A 714 -29.12 3.17 -25.47
C ALA A 714 -30.48 2.50 -25.52
N THR A 715 -30.53 1.17 -25.67
CA THR A 715 -31.78 0.39 -25.74
C THR A 715 -31.99 -0.54 -24.55
N ASN A 716 -30.92 -0.88 -23.85
CA ASN A 716 -30.96 -1.73 -22.67
C ASN A 716 -30.00 -1.19 -21.59
N PRO A 717 -30.46 -0.47 -20.58
CA PRO A 717 -29.64 0.10 -19.52
C PRO A 717 -28.83 -0.95 -18.74
N ALA A 718 -29.24 -2.23 -18.75
CA ALA A 718 -28.55 -3.33 -18.09
C ALA A 718 -27.56 -4.09 -19.02
N ALA A 719 -27.29 -3.60 -20.22
CA ALA A 719 -26.45 -4.30 -21.21
C ALA A 719 -24.99 -4.54 -20.75
N LEU A 720 -24.52 -3.77 -19.79
CA LEU A 720 -23.19 -3.92 -19.20
C LEU A 720 -23.22 -4.40 -17.74
N ASP A 721 -24.41 -4.70 -17.19
CA ASP A 721 -24.48 -5.19 -15.80
C ASP A 721 -23.69 -6.50 -15.67
N GLY A 722 -22.89 -6.59 -14.61
CA GLY A 722 -22.05 -7.74 -14.30
C GLY A 722 -20.60 -7.39 -13.96
N PRO A 723 -19.79 -8.40 -13.62
CA PRO A 723 -18.43 -8.20 -13.11
C PRO A 723 -17.44 -7.57 -14.10
N MET A 724 -17.79 -7.53 -15.40
CA MET A 724 -16.95 -6.93 -16.45
C MET A 724 -17.33 -5.48 -16.78
N LYS A 725 -18.36 -4.90 -16.13
CA LYS A 725 -18.89 -3.56 -16.42
C LYS A 725 -17.80 -2.50 -16.53
N PHE A 726 -17.00 -2.36 -15.50
CA PHE A 726 -15.96 -1.32 -15.46
C PHE A 726 -14.74 -1.61 -16.32
N VAL A 727 -14.50 -2.87 -16.66
CA VAL A 727 -13.45 -3.23 -17.65
C VAL A 727 -13.84 -2.70 -19.03
N TRP A 728 -15.07 -2.96 -19.45
CA TRP A 728 -15.57 -2.45 -20.74
C TRP A 728 -15.67 -0.94 -20.77
N LEU A 729 -16.21 -0.33 -19.71
CA LEU A 729 -16.33 1.13 -19.62
C LEU A 729 -14.98 1.85 -19.61
N ARG A 730 -13.94 1.25 -19.02
CA ARG A 730 -12.57 1.78 -19.06
C ARG A 730 -12.05 1.86 -20.51
N ILE A 731 -12.25 0.82 -21.29
CA ILE A 731 -11.82 0.79 -22.71
C ILE A 731 -12.58 1.84 -23.50
N VAL A 732 -13.89 1.98 -23.27
CA VAL A 732 -14.73 3.03 -23.89
C VAL A 732 -14.23 4.41 -23.51
N ALA A 733 -14.02 4.67 -22.21
CA ALA A 733 -13.55 5.97 -21.70
C ALA A 733 -12.20 6.37 -22.31
N ARG A 734 -11.29 5.41 -22.41
CA ARG A 734 -9.95 5.64 -22.98
C ARG A 734 -9.99 6.03 -24.47
N ASN A 735 -10.96 5.52 -25.21
CA ASN A 735 -11.16 5.80 -26.65
C ASN A 735 -12.37 6.72 -26.92
N ALA A 736 -12.81 7.50 -25.91
CA ALA A 736 -13.98 8.36 -26.00
C ALA A 736 -13.76 9.54 -26.96
N ASP A 737 -14.80 9.87 -27.71
CA ASP A 737 -14.99 11.18 -28.31
C ASP A 737 -15.83 12.08 -27.38
N GLN A 738 -16.01 13.35 -27.74
CA GLN A 738 -16.76 14.32 -26.90
C GLN A 738 -18.18 13.82 -26.55
N PRO A 739 -19.01 13.32 -27.51
CA PRO A 739 -20.35 12.80 -27.20
C PRO A 739 -20.33 11.63 -26.21
N THR A 740 -19.37 10.71 -26.34
CA THR A 740 -19.20 9.56 -25.44
C THR A 740 -18.82 10.03 -24.05
N TRP A 741 -17.84 10.94 -23.94
CA TRP A 741 -17.41 11.52 -22.66
C TRP A 741 -18.55 12.25 -21.93
N ASP A 742 -19.30 13.08 -22.66
CA ASP A 742 -20.47 13.82 -22.11
C ASP A 742 -21.56 12.86 -21.61
N ASN A 743 -21.78 11.75 -22.33
CA ASN A 743 -22.74 10.74 -21.91
C ASN A 743 -22.25 9.97 -20.66
N MET A 744 -20.97 9.62 -20.57
CA MET A 744 -20.40 8.99 -19.38
C MET A 744 -20.49 9.91 -18.14
N ARG A 745 -20.28 11.23 -18.31
CA ARG A 745 -20.52 12.22 -17.25
C ARG A 745 -21.98 12.25 -16.79
N LYS A 746 -22.94 12.18 -17.72
CA LYS A 746 -24.36 12.06 -17.37
C LYS A 746 -24.65 10.77 -16.60
N MET A 747 -24.06 9.65 -17.02
CA MET A 747 -24.18 8.38 -16.30
C MET A 747 -23.63 8.48 -14.86
N ALA A 748 -22.48 9.13 -14.67
CA ALA A 748 -21.90 9.36 -13.35
C ALA A 748 -22.82 10.18 -12.44
N ASN A 749 -23.44 11.23 -12.98
CA ASN A 749 -24.40 12.06 -12.23
C ASN A 749 -25.71 11.33 -11.91
N ALA A 750 -26.11 10.37 -12.75
CA ALA A 750 -27.32 9.56 -12.58
C ALA A 750 -27.09 8.27 -11.78
N ALA A 751 -25.85 8.01 -11.35
CA ALA A 751 -25.49 6.76 -10.66
C ALA A 751 -26.27 6.60 -9.35
N PRO A 752 -26.83 5.40 -9.08
CA PRO A 752 -27.72 5.18 -7.94
C PRO A 752 -26.99 5.11 -6.59
N THR A 753 -25.68 4.95 -6.60
CA THR A 753 -24.86 4.81 -5.38
C THR A 753 -23.63 5.70 -5.44
N ALA A 754 -23.11 6.11 -4.26
CA ALA A 754 -21.87 6.87 -4.15
C ALA A 754 -20.68 6.09 -4.76
N LEU A 755 -20.64 4.78 -4.55
CA LEU A 755 -19.61 3.90 -5.12
C LEU A 755 -19.62 3.94 -6.65
N GLU A 756 -20.75 3.70 -7.29
CA GLU A 756 -20.85 3.72 -8.76
C GLU A 756 -20.58 5.11 -9.34
N LYS A 757 -21.08 6.15 -8.66
CA LYS A 757 -20.82 7.55 -9.01
C LYS A 757 -19.32 7.85 -9.05
N SER A 758 -18.61 7.50 -7.99
CA SER A 758 -17.15 7.68 -7.87
C SER A 758 -16.41 6.93 -8.98
N GLN A 759 -16.74 5.67 -9.22
CA GLN A 759 -16.12 4.86 -10.27
C GLN A 759 -16.31 5.44 -11.67
N LEU A 760 -17.52 5.90 -12.00
CA LEU A 760 -17.82 6.50 -13.31
C LEU A 760 -17.11 7.83 -13.51
N PHE A 761 -17.04 8.69 -12.49
CA PHE A 761 -16.29 9.95 -12.56
C PHE A 761 -14.79 9.71 -12.78
N SER A 762 -14.19 8.74 -12.06
CA SER A 762 -12.79 8.40 -12.24
C SER A 762 -12.46 7.97 -13.68
N LEU A 763 -13.38 7.28 -14.37
CA LEU A 763 -13.19 6.90 -15.76
C LEU A 763 -13.07 8.09 -16.73
N LEU A 764 -13.65 9.25 -16.41
CA LEU A 764 -13.57 10.43 -17.28
C LEU A 764 -12.13 10.94 -17.47
N GLY A 765 -11.25 10.67 -16.51
CA GLY A 765 -9.82 10.98 -16.59
C GLY A 765 -9.01 10.06 -17.51
N ARG A 766 -9.60 8.95 -17.99
CA ARG A 766 -8.91 7.94 -18.80
C ARG A 766 -8.85 8.24 -20.29
N ALA A 767 -9.41 9.35 -20.76
CA ALA A 767 -9.45 9.67 -22.18
C ALA A 767 -8.04 9.89 -22.76
N LYS A 768 -7.72 9.25 -23.90
CA LYS A 768 -6.47 9.50 -24.65
C LYS A 768 -6.42 10.88 -25.28
N ASP A 769 -7.59 11.48 -25.55
CA ASP A 769 -7.68 12.83 -26.09
C ASP A 769 -7.32 13.84 -24.99
N GLU A 770 -6.26 14.61 -25.19
CA GLU A 770 -5.73 15.58 -24.23
C GLU A 770 -6.74 16.69 -23.89
N LYS A 771 -7.65 17.03 -24.82
CA LYS A 771 -8.71 18.01 -24.56
C LYS A 771 -9.74 17.46 -23.58
N LEU A 772 -10.12 16.19 -23.73
CA LEU A 772 -11.02 15.51 -22.78
C LEU A 772 -10.35 15.30 -21.42
N ALA A 773 -9.05 14.96 -21.41
CA ALA A 773 -8.27 14.88 -20.18
C ALA A 773 -8.23 16.23 -19.45
N THR A 774 -8.01 17.33 -20.18
CA THR A 774 -8.07 18.70 -19.63
C THR A 774 -9.46 19.06 -19.10
N GLN A 775 -10.54 18.64 -19.79
CA GLN A 775 -11.91 18.81 -19.29
C GLN A 775 -12.13 18.03 -17.98
N ALA A 776 -11.56 16.82 -17.85
CA ALA A 776 -11.64 16.02 -16.64
C ALA A 776 -10.90 16.70 -15.47
N LEU A 777 -9.71 17.27 -15.71
CA LEU A 777 -8.99 18.06 -14.70
C LEU A 777 -9.78 19.27 -14.22
N ASN A 778 -10.38 20.04 -15.14
CA ASN A 778 -11.23 21.18 -14.79
C ASN A 778 -12.50 20.74 -14.04
N LEU A 779 -13.10 19.60 -14.40
CA LEU A 779 -14.25 19.02 -13.70
C LEU A 779 -13.89 18.65 -12.26
N ALA A 780 -12.70 18.08 -12.03
CA ALA A 780 -12.20 17.72 -10.72
C ALA A 780 -12.09 18.92 -9.75
N MET A 781 -11.91 20.13 -10.27
CA MET A 781 -11.86 21.36 -9.45
C MET A 781 -13.25 21.92 -9.11
N THR A 782 -14.34 21.25 -9.54
CA THR A 782 -15.71 21.62 -9.20
C THR A 782 -16.26 20.79 -8.05
N ASN A 783 -17.42 21.17 -7.52
CA ASN A 783 -18.10 20.37 -6.49
C ASN A 783 -18.89 19.17 -7.06
N GLU A 784 -18.95 18.99 -8.39
CA GLU A 784 -19.80 17.99 -9.05
C GLU A 784 -19.41 16.54 -8.70
N PRO A 785 -18.12 16.15 -8.76
CA PRO A 785 -17.71 14.79 -8.40
C PRO A 785 -17.74 14.53 -6.88
N GLY A 786 -17.54 15.57 -6.08
CA GLY A 786 -17.26 15.49 -4.65
C GLY A 786 -15.76 15.37 -4.34
N LYS A 787 -15.33 15.91 -3.20
CA LYS A 787 -13.90 16.12 -2.87
C LYS A 787 -13.03 14.85 -2.98
N THR A 788 -13.50 13.74 -2.44
CA THR A 788 -12.74 12.47 -2.47
C THR A 788 -12.60 11.89 -3.88
N THR A 789 -13.64 12.04 -4.72
CA THR A 789 -13.64 11.60 -6.12
C THR A 789 -12.82 12.53 -7.03
N SER A 790 -12.78 13.83 -6.72
CA SER A 790 -12.00 14.83 -7.47
C SER A 790 -10.53 14.46 -7.57
N ALA A 791 -9.90 14.07 -6.46
CA ALA A 791 -8.51 13.63 -6.45
C ALA A 791 -8.26 12.38 -7.33
N ASP A 792 -9.23 11.46 -7.38
CA ASP A 792 -9.14 10.25 -8.23
C ASP A 792 -9.22 10.57 -9.72
N ILE A 793 -10.04 11.56 -10.11
CA ILE A 793 -10.08 12.00 -11.52
C ILE A 793 -8.70 12.50 -11.94
N ILE A 794 -8.04 13.32 -11.12
CA ILE A 794 -6.69 13.84 -11.41
C ILE A 794 -5.67 12.69 -11.49
N SER A 795 -5.75 11.73 -10.59
CA SER A 795 -4.91 10.52 -10.64
C SER A 795 -5.17 9.68 -11.90
N SER A 796 -6.44 9.56 -12.31
CA SER A 796 -6.80 8.85 -13.55
C SER A 796 -6.29 9.55 -14.80
N VAL A 797 -6.24 10.88 -14.82
CA VAL A 797 -5.56 11.64 -15.90
C VAL A 797 -4.07 11.37 -15.88
N ALA A 798 -3.44 11.31 -14.70
CA ALA A 798 -2.01 11.04 -14.59
C ALA A 798 -1.60 9.67 -15.16
N ASP A 799 -2.47 8.67 -15.10
CA ASP A 799 -2.23 7.34 -15.68
C ASP A 799 -2.08 7.35 -17.21
N GLU A 800 -2.71 8.32 -17.91
CA GLU A 800 -2.65 8.46 -19.38
C GLU A 800 -1.78 9.67 -19.80
N HIS A 801 -1.75 10.74 -18.99
CA HIS A 801 -1.14 12.03 -19.29
C HIS A 801 -0.41 12.58 -18.05
N SER A 802 0.63 11.87 -17.58
CA SER A 802 1.33 12.24 -16.33
C SER A 802 1.88 13.67 -16.35
N ALA A 803 2.41 14.14 -17.49
CA ALA A 803 2.94 15.49 -17.63
C ALA A 803 1.83 16.56 -17.48
N LEU A 804 0.69 16.34 -18.15
CA LEU A 804 -0.46 17.24 -18.07
C LEU A 804 -1.01 17.32 -16.64
N ALA A 805 -1.15 16.18 -15.97
CA ALA A 805 -1.66 16.11 -14.60
C ALA A 805 -0.74 16.81 -13.60
N VAL A 806 0.58 16.60 -13.71
CA VAL A 806 1.58 17.27 -12.85
C VAL A 806 1.59 18.78 -13.12
N ASP A 807 1.58 19.23 -14.38
CA ASP A 807 1.57 20.64 -14.71
C ASP A 807 0.30 21.35 -14.21
N PHE A 808 -0.84 20.68 -14.36
CA PHE A 808 -2.12 21.19 -13.83
C PHE A 808 -2.09 21.29 -12.30
N ALA A 809 -1.64 20.23 -11.61
CA ALA A 809 -1.59 20.21 -10.15
C ALA A 809 -0.61 21.25 -9.59
N LEU A 810 0.52 21.52 -10.26
CA LEU A 810 1.47 22.58 -9.88
C LEU A 810 0.91 23.97 -10.12
N ALA A 811 0.13 24.17 -11.20
CA ALA A 811 -0.52 25.45 -11.51
C ALA A 811 -1.66 25.77 -10.51
N HIS A 812 -2.26 24.75 -9.87
CA HIS A 812 -3.37 24.83 -8.91
C HIS A 812 -3.01 24.20 -7.58
N LEU A 813 -1.77 24.39 -7.09
CA LEU A 813 -1.20 23.58 -6.03
C LEU A 813 -2.02 23.58 -4.74
N ASP A 814 -2.41 24.76 -4.25
CA ASP A 814 -3.16 24.89 -3.00
C ASP A 814 -4.56 24.24 -3.10
N ASP A 815 -5.24 24.44 -4.22
CA ASP A 815 -6.56 23.86 -4.49
C ASP A 815 -6.46 22.32 -4.62
N TYR A 816 -5.45 21.83 -5.33
CA TYR A 816 -5.21 20.39 -5.45
C TYR A 816 -4.90 19.76 -4.10
N LEU A 817 -3.97 20.34 -3.32
CA LEU A 817 -3.62 19.83 -2.00
C LEU A 817 -4.79 19.91 -1.00
N ALA A 818 -5.75 20.81 -1.22
CA ALA A 818 -7.00 20.84 -0.43
C ALA A 818 -7.95 19.67 -0.72
N LEU A 819 -7.78 18.97 -1.85
CA LEU A 819 -8.51 17.73 -2.16
C LEU A 819 -7.87 16.49 -1.53
N ILE A 820 -6.61 16.58 -1.08
CA ILE A 820 -5.79 15.45 -0.62
C ILE A 820 -5.80 15.38 0.91
N ASP A 821 -5.93 14.17 1.45
CA ASP A 821 -5.79 13.90 2.87
C ASP A 821 -4.46 14.45 3.40
N SER A 822 -4.46 15.08 4.57
CA SER A 822 -3.26 15.72 5.13
C SER A 822 -2.06 14.78 5.19
N SER A 823 -2.28 13.53 5.56
CA SER A 823 -1.26 12.46 5.62
C SER A 823 -0.70 12.04 4.26
N ALA A 824 -1.40 12.36 3.16
CA ALA A 824 -0.99 12.00 1.80
C ALA A 824 -0.38 13.18 1.00
N ARG A 825 -0.48 14.43 1.49
CA ARG A 825 -0.08 15.63 0.73
C ARG A 825 1.38 15.61 0.27
N ASN A 826 2.29 15.18 1.14
CA ASN A 826 3.72 15.17 0.85
C ASN A 826 4.11 14.24 -0.32
N ARG A 827 3.27 13.26 -0.65
CA ARG A 827 3.48 12.32 -1.75
C ARG A 827 2.60 12.57 -2.98
N ALA A 828 1.64 13.50 -2.90
CA ALA A 828 0.59 13.68 -3.91
C ALA A 828 1.14 14.04 -5.30
N ILE A 829 2.00 15.06 -5.41
CA ILE A 829 2.61 15.47 -6.69
C ILE A 829 3.54 14.38 -7.23
N GLY A 830 4.37 13.77 -6.36
CA GLY A 830 5.25 12.67 -6.77
C GLY A 830 4.47 11.52 -7.39
N ARG A 831 3.32 11.14 -6.82
CA ARG A 831 2.46 10.07 -7.36
C ARG A 831 1.95 10.34 -8.76
N LEU A 832 1.58 11.59 -9.10
CA LEU A 832 1.12 11.93 -10.44
C LEU A 832 2.20 11.72 -11.51
N GLY A 833 3.48 11.92 -11.16
CA GLY A 833 4.60 11.69 -12.06
C GLY A 833 5.14 10.26 -12.05
N ALA A 834 4.63 9.39 -11.17
CA ALA A 834 5.24 8.08 -10.89
C ALA A 834 5.26 7.12 -12.10
N GLY A 835 4.33 7.22 -13.04
CA GLY A 835 4.29 6.42 -14.28
C GLY A 835 5.28 6.85 -15.36
N SER A 836 5.84 8.07 -15.31
CA SER A 836 6.68 8.62 -16.36
C SER A 836 8.02 7.87 -16.53
N ALA A 837 8.54 7.89 -17.76
CA ALA A 837 9.90 7.51 -18.10
C ALA A 837 10.65 8.68 -18.79
N ASP A 838 10.22 9.91 -18.53
CA ASP A 838 10.82 11.14 -19.06
C ASP A 838 11.72 11.79 -18.00
N ILE A 839 12.97 12.08 -18.36
CA ILE A 839 13.95 12.78 -17.51
C ILE A 839 13.41 14.16 -17.07
N ALA A 840 12.71 14.88 -17.96
CA ALA A 840 12.15 16.18 -17.63
C ALA A 840 11.12 16.10 -16.49
N MET A 841 10.37 14.99 -16.37
CA MET A 841 9.49 14.74 -15.24
C MET A 841 10.27 14.60 -13.93
N ALA A 842 11.36 13.84 -13.93
CA ALA A 842 12.20 13.68 -12.74
C ALA A 842 12.77 15.03 -12.27
N ASP A 843 13.21 15.88 -13.20
CA ASP A 843 13.75 17.20 -12.88
C ASP A 843 12.65 18.15 -12.35
N LYS A 844 11.44 18.09 -12.92
CA LYS A 844 10.28 18.84 -12.45
C LYS A 844 9.87 18.45 -11.03
N LEU A 845 9.82 17.13 -10.73
CA LEU A 845 9.53 16.62 -9.40
C LEU A 845 10.63 16.99 -8.39
N ALA A 846 11.90 16.99 -8.80
CA ALA A 846 13.01 17.40 -7.94
C ALA A 846 12.91 18.88 -7.57
N ALA A 847 12.62 19.76 -8.53
CA ALA A 847 12.41 21.19 -8.28
C ALA A 847 11.21 21.43 -7.34
N TYR A 848 10.09 20.71 -7.53
CA TYR A 848 8.95 20.78 -6.61
C TYR A 848 9.34 20.35 -5.19
N ALA A 849 10.00 19.21 -5.04
CA ALA A 849 10.38 18.67 -3.74
C ALA A 849 11.33 19.61 -2.99
N GLU A 850 12.30 20.21 -3.68
CA GLU A 850 13.24 21.17 -3.10
C GLU A 850 12.53 22.45 -2.61
N ALA A 851 11.55 22.93 -3.37
CA ALA A 851 10.85 24.17 -3.05
C ALA A 851 9.77 24.02 -1.98
N ASN A 852 9.15 22.82 -1.85
CA ASN A 852 7.89 22.67 -1.10
C ASN A 852 7.93 21.62 0.01
N LEU A 853 8.94 20.74 0.06
CA LEU A 853 8.98 19.63 1.02
C LEU A 853 10.23 19.72 1.91
N SER A 854 10.04 19.47 3.21
CA SER A 854 11.17 19.28 4.13
C SER A 854 11.90 17.96 3.82
N ALA A 855 13.10 17.78 4.35
CA ALA A 855 13.94 16.60 4.11
C ALA A 855 13.25 15.28 4.53
N ASP A 856 12.52 15.30 5.65
CA ASP A 856 11.75 14.17 6.18
C ASP A 856 10.44 13.93 5.43
N ALA A 857 9.85 14.95 4.79
CA ALA A 857 8.62 14.84 4.01
C ALA A 857 8.83 14.40 2.56
N ARG A 858 10.04 14.52 1.99
CA ARG A 858 10.31 14.30 0.56
C ARG A 858 10.70 12.87 0.17
N LYS A 859 10.95 11.96 1.13
CA LYS A 859 11.48 10.60 0.88
C LYS A 859 10.71 9.83 -0.21
N THR A 860 9.38 9.86 -0.18
CA THR A 860 8.54 9.20 -1.20
C THR A 860 8.71 9.83 -2.59
N THR A 861 8.77 11.16 -2.68
CA THR A 861 8.99 11.87 -3.96
C THR A 861 10.39 11.60 -4.51
N ASP A 862 11.42 11.55 -3.66
CA ASP A 862 12.78 11.21 -4.08
C ASP A 862 12.88 9.78 -4.65
N ARG A 863 12.15 8.81 -4.06
CA ARG A 863 12.03 7.46 -4.64
C ARG A 863 11.39 7.46 -6.04
N VAL A 864 10.33 8.24 -6.22
CA VAL A 864 9.71 8.40 -7.55
C VAL A 864 10.69 9.00 -8.56
N ILE A 865 11.43 10.03 -8.18
CA ILE A 865 12.46 10.67 -9.02
C ILE A 865 13.51 9.62 -9.46
N ALA A 866 14.04 8.84 -8.52
CA ALA A 866 14.99 7.77 -8.82
C ALA A 866 14.39 6.72 -9.77
N ALA A 867 13.15 6.30 -9.55
CA ALA A 867 12.45 5.33 -10.39
C ALA A 867 12.20 5.86 -11.81
N VAL A 868 11.81 7.12 -11.98
CA VAL A 868 11.64 7.77 -13.29
C VAL A 868 12.97 7.82 -14.07
N ARG A 869 14.07 8.24 -13.42
CA ARG A 869 15.40 8.27 -14.01
C ARG A 869 15.88 6.87 -14.44
N ALA A 870 15.70 5.88 -13.59
CA ALA A 870 16.09 4.50 -13.90
C ALA A 870 15.26 3.92 -15.06
N ARG A 871 13.94 4.21 -15.14
CA ARG A 871 13.10 3.82 -16.28
C ARG A 871 13.53 4.48 -17.58
N ALA A 872 13.85 5.77 -17.55
CA ALA A 872 14.35 6.49 -18.72
C ALA A 872 15.65 5.85 -19.26
N ALA A 873 16.61 5.55 -18.37
CA ALA A 873 17.85 4.87 -18.70
C ALA A 873 17.61 3.44 -19.24
N ALA A 874 16.76 2.67 -18.57
CA ALA A 874 16.39 1.32 -19.00
C ALA A 874 15.70 1.35 -20.39
N ARG A 875 14.76 2.27 -20.62
CA ARG A 875 14.07 2.46 -21.90
C ARG A 875 15.06 2.68 -23.06
N THR A 876 16.07 3.52 -22.86
CA THR A 876 17.11 3.77 -23.87
C THR A 876 17.89 2.51 -24.22
N ARG A 877 18.27 1.70 -23.23
CA ARG A 877 19.01 0.45 -23.40
C ARG A 877 18.17 -0.67 -24.02
N LEU A 878 16.93 -0.82 -23.55
CA LEU A 878 16.09 -1.98 -23.85
C LEU A 878 15.40 -1.91 -25.21
N LYS A 879 15.05 -0.70 -25.70
CA LYS A 879 14.37 -0.55 -27.01
C LYS A 879 15.06 -1.32 -28.14
N PRO A 880 16.40 -1.15 -28.42
CA PRO A 880 17.07 -1.91 -29.48
C PRO A 880 17.09 -3.41 -29.20
N GLU A 881 17.22 -3.87 -27.95
CA GLU A 881 17.19 -5.31 -27.62
C GLU A 881 15.83 -5.95 -27.91
N VAL A 882 14.73 -5.29 -27.54
CA VAL A 882 13.37 -5.76 -27.77
C VAL A 882 13.03 -5.79 -29.26
N LEU A 883 13.42 -4.77 -30.03
CA LEU A 883 13.22 -4.72 -31.47
C LEU A 883 14.01 -5.83 -32.20
N ALA A 884 15.27 -6.05 -31.85
CA ALA A 884 16.07 -7.13 -32.39
C ALA A 884 15.45 -8.52 -32.09
N TRP A 885 14.91 -8.68 -30.89
CA TRP A 885 14.21 -9.91 -30.52
C TRP A 885 12.94 -10.12 -31.37
N LEU A 886 12.11 -9.07 -31.57
CA LEU A 886 10.93 -9.12 -32.44
C LEU A 886 11.28 -9.45 -33.89
N ASP A 887 12.39 -8.91 -34.44
CA ASP A 887 12.90 -9.21 -35.77
C ASP A 887 13.29 -10.68 -35.90
N GLY A 888 13.93 -11.24 -34.88
CA GLY A 888 14.25 -12.68 -34.79
C GLY A 888 13.00 -13.56 -34.82
N LYS A 889 11.94 -13.16 -34.08
CA LYS A 889 10.64 -13.90 -34.08
C LYS A 889 9.91 -13.83 -35.45
N ALA A 890 9.96 -12.67 -36.12
CA ALA A 890 9.34 -12.50 -37.43
C ALA A 890 10.05 -13.30 -38.53
N SER A 891 11.36 -13.56 -38.40
CA SER A 891 12.22 -14.28 -39.35
C SER A 891 12.17 -15.81 -39.13
N ALA A 892 11.69 -16.30 -38.01
CA ALA A 892 11.61 -17.71 -37.70
C ALA A 892 10.58 -18.40 -38.64
N PRO A 893 10.89 -19.54 -39.30
CA PRO A 893 9.93 -20.24 -40.16
C PRO A 893 8.70 -20.64 -39.36
N LYS A 894 7.51 -20.23 -39.79
CA LYS A 894 6.25 -20.66 -39.18
C LYS A 894 6.22 -22.19 -39.20
N ALA A 895 6.20 -22.84 -38.05
CA ALA A 895 6.06 -24.28 -37.94
C ALA A 895 4.81 -24.72 -38.71
N VAL A 896 5.01 -25.44 -39.82
CA VAL A 896 3.93 -26.01 -40.63
C VAL A 896 3.21 -27.03 -39.73
N SER A 897 1.99 -26.76 -39.35
CA SER A 897 1.14 -27.73 -38.65
C SER A 897 0.95 -28.93 -39.58
N ALA A 898 1.63 -30.04 -39.30
CA ALA A 898 1.43 -31.30 -40.01
C ALA A 898 0.00 -31.79 -39.73
N ARG A 899 -0.93 -31.50 -40.66
CA ARG A 899 -2.22 -32.18 -40.74
C ARG A 899 -1.95 -33.64 -41.00
N ALA A 900 -2.12 -34.46 -40.00
CA ALA A 900 -2.18 -35.92 -40.18
C ALA A 900 -3.40 -36.27 -41.03
N ASN A 901 -3.18 -36.47 -42.33
CA ASN A 901 -4.10 -37.14 -43.22
C ASN A 901 -4.14 -38.63 -42.83
N LYS A 902 -5.09 -39.00 -41.99
CA LYS A 902 -5.50 -40.42 -41.87
C LYS A 902 -6.43 -40.75 -43.01
N THR A 903 -5.88 -41.19 -44.13
CA THR A 903 -6.61 -41.94 -45.14
C THR A 903 -7.04 -43.29 -44.56
N ARG A 904 -8.33 -43.55 -44.62
CA ARG A 904 -8.96 -44.88 -44.39
C ARG A 904 -8.41 -45.87 -45.39
N LYS A 905 -8.02 -47.03 -44.95
CA LYS A 905 -8.33 -48.34 -45.59
C LYS A 905 -8.70 -49.31 -44.44
#